data_2c1d6aab0d561a74b661091b857f7155
#
_entry.id   2c1d6aab0d561a74b661091b857f7155
#
_cell.length_a   1.000
_cell.length_b   1.000
_cell.length_c   1.000
_cell.angle_alpha   90.00
_cell.angle_beta   90.00
_cell.angle_gamma   90.00
#
_symmetry.space_group_name_H-M   'P 1'
#
loop_
_entity.id
_entity.type
_entity.pdbx_description
1 polymer ?
#
loop_
_entity_poly.entity_id
_entity_poly.type
_entity_poly.pdbx_seq_one_letter_code
_entity_poly.pdbx_strand_id
1 'polypeptide(L)'
;MEEELRSKLTQLKHLREEVQNAFKDVREECSFLRFVTIVRTLSILRNKQYIEMMKCHVNKLSCLISKKFEVNEHINNMSSYRLSFFEKLILCRGLKFSLPQKVSPIEIQASFEKAYWRIEPLLQDADEKELASSTLRSIALNYIQRTSPNPPKALVKALNRLKKRDDIVITKPDKGSGVVVMDKPEYIRLLSAASVDNTSKFTHVDDKRPKMRGRPPKHFHPLLQKEKELHETLHQILPDEIANSLSPKSSRLAHLYGLPKTHKATLSMRPILSATGTYNYNLAKWLEQKLKPLSLNEYTITDAFTFADEIRTHTMNEDDILVSYDVTALFTNVPLDETIKILVNKAFTGDWFNKTYGLNLQQDQLARLLEIATTNQLFQFNGQLYQQTDGVAMGSPLGPLMANVFMCHLEEKLTRGGLMPQLYKRYVDDTLARMPSVDAAAEFLSTLNGLHPSLTFTMELPVDNKIPFIGIEIVKNGTKLETQVYRKPTNTGLLLHFQSHTDKRYKDSLLQTMIHRAYSLSSTTEAFNAECAKLRSIFSRLDYPMSVIDSAIKKFLFLNSSADKAERNNDDSSTVRISLPFKDQVAANAVRKQLRDLSHKIGPTLQPVFVSKKLGQDLRPKEIKPSIVNKQCVVYQFSCDLCDADYVGYTARHLHQRIAEHKNSAIGRHFLEAHGNNNLLRESQFTVLRKCQSKFDCLVFEMLFIKKLKPNLNIQTDSIRAKLFV
;
A
#
# COMPACT_ATOMS: atom_id res chain seq x y z
N MET A 1 -29.84 8.26 -27.90
CA MET A 1 -28.96 7.06 -27.77
C MET A 1 -29.72 5.80 -27.34
N GLU A 2 -30.56 5.84 -26.28
CA GLU A 2 -31.40 4.68 -25.93
C GLU A 2 -32.53 4.39 -26.94
N GLU A 3 -33.19 5.41 -27.45
CA GLU A 3 -34.17 5.28 -28.51
C GLU A 3 -33.57 4.78 -29.83
N GLU A 4 -32.39 5.28 -30.19
CA GLU A 4 -31.66 4.84 -31.37
C GLU A 4 -31.19 3.38 -31.25
N LEU A 5 -30.83 2.95 -30.05
CA LEU A 5 -30.51 1.54 -29.75
C LEU A 5 -31.76 0.64 -29.83
N ARG A 6 -32.91 1.10 -29.33
CA ARG A 6 -34.17 0.36 -29.41
C ARG A 6 -34.64 0.24 -30.86
N SER A 7 -34.56 1.31 -31.67
CA SER A 7 -34.88 1.28 -33.09
C SER A 7 -34.00 0.29 -33.86
N LYS A 8 -32.70 0.31 -33.62
CA LYS A 8 -31.76 -0.64 -34.26
C LYS A 8 -31.96 -2.07 -33.80
N LEU A 9 -32.42 -2.29 -32.55
CA LEU A 9 -32.72 -3.62 -32.05
C LEU A 9 -33.97 -4.20 -32.72
N THR A 10 -34.96 -3.35 -33.03
CA THR A 10 -36.19 -3.72 -33.74
C THR A 10 -35.86 -4.05 -35.20
N GLN A 11 -35.03 -3.22 -35.87
CA GLN A 11 -34.57 -3.52 -37.22
C GLN A 11 -33.77 -4.83 -37.30
N LEU A 12 -32.95 -5.13 -36.28
CA LEU A 12 -32.21 -6.40 -36.20
C LEU A 12 -33.12 -7.60 -36.01
N LYS A 13 -34.23 -7.47 -35.31
CA LYS A 13 -35.24 -8.55 -35.15
C LYS A 13 -35.94 -8.83 -36.50
N HIS A 14 -36.35 -7.78 -37.20
CA HIS A 14 -36.99 -7.91 -38.51
C HIS A 14 -36.07 -8.55 -39.54
N LEU A 15 -34.85 -8.09 -39.66
CA LEU A 15 -33.81 -8.69 -40.50
C LEU A 15 -33.51 -10.16 -40.17
N ARG A 16 -33.63 -10.54 -38.90
CA ARG A 16 -33.47 -11.93 -38.46
C ARG A 16 -34.59 -12.83 -38.93
N GLU A 17 -35.80 -12.33 -38.92
CA GLU A 17 -37.02 -13.05 -39.44
C GLU A 17 -36.94 -13.18 -40.96
N GLU A 18 -36.56 -12.10 -41.68
CA GLU A 18 -36.36 -12.16 -43.16
C GLU A 18 -35.29 -13.17 -43.54
N VAL A 19 -34.15 -13.18 -42.84
CA VAL A 19 -33.09 -14.17 -43.07
C VAL A 19 -33.51 -15.58 -42.75
N GLN A 20 -34.37 -15.81 -41.72
CA GLN A 20 -34.93 -17.14 -41.41
C GLN A 20 -35.88 -17.63 -42.48
N ASN A 21 -36.71 -16.77 -43.06
CA ASN A 21 -37.59 -17.11 -44.16
C ASN A 21 -36.82 -17.41 -45.44
N ALA A 22 -35.88 -16.58 -45.81
CA ALA A 22 -34.98 -16.84 -46.96
C ALA A 22 -34.19 -18.14 -46.85
N PHE A 23 -33.77 -18.52 -45.63
CA PHE A 23 -33.12 -19.81 -45.36
C PHE A 23 -34.07 -21.00 -45.56
N LYS A 24 -35.36 -20.82 -45.25
CA LYS A 24 -36.36 -21.85 -45.44
C LYS A 24 -36.59 -22.08 -46.93
N ASP A 25 -36.73 -21.02 -47.70
CA ASP A 25 -36.95 -21.04 -49.15
C ASP A 25 -35.73 -21.73 -49.87
N VAL A 26 -34.51 -21.31 -49.52
CA VAL A 26 -33.25 -21.91 -50.10
C VAL A 26 -33.12 -23.38 -49.72
N ARG A 27 -33.64 -23.84 -48.57
CA ARG A 27 -33.59 -25.24 -48.14
C ARG A 27 -34.56 -26.12 -48.95
N GLU A 28 -35.67 -25.54 -49.40
CA GLU A 28 -36.67 -26.29 -50.22
C GLU A 28 -36.23 -26.41 -51.67
N GLU A 29 -35.44 -25.46 -52.21
CA GLU A 29 -35.00 -25.41 -53.61
C GLU A 29 -33.66 -26.06 -53.92
N CYS A 30 -32.81 -26.38 -52.91
CA CYS A 30 -31.45 -26.84 -53.11
C CYS A 30 -31.20 -28.27 -52.64
N SER A 31 -30.33 -29.03 -53.36
CA SER A 31 -29.79 -30.32 -52.87
C SER A 31 -29.03 -30.10 -51.53
N PHE A 32 -29.10 -31.07 -50.62
CA PHE A 32 -28.53 -30.98 -49.26
C PHE A 32 -27.06 -30.54 -49.25
N LEU A 33 -26.21 -31.03 -50.16
CA LEU A 33 -24.79 -30.64 -50.23
C LEU A 33 -24.60 -29.18 -50.63
N ARG A 34 -25.42 -28.66 -51.54
CA ARG A 34 -25.39 -27.26 -51.99
C ARG A 34 -25.87 -26.33 -50.89
N PHE A 35 -26.90 -26.74 -50.16
CA PHE A 35 -27.40 -26.02 -48.97
C PHE A 35 -26.34 -25.91 -47.87
N VAL A 36 -25.65 -27.01 -47.51
CA VAL A 36 -24.57 -27.03 -46.50
C VAL A 36 -23.42 -26.12 -46.92
N THR A 37 -23.07 -26.10 -48.22
CA THR A 37 -22.01 -25.20 -48.72
C THR A 37 -22.42 -23.73 -48.63
N ILE A 38 -23.66 -23.38 -48.99
CA ILE A 38 -24.19 -22.01 -48.86
C ILE A 38 -24.21 -21.59 -47.40
N VAL A 39 -24.70 -22.44 -46.50
CA VAL A 39 -24.73 -22.12 -45.04
C VAL A 39 -23.33 -21.88 -44.48
N ARG A 40 -22.34 -22.71 -44.87
CA ARG A 40 -20.95 -22.52 -44.47
C ARG A 40 -20.38 -21.18 -44.98
N THR A 41 -20.61 -20.88 -46.25
CA THR A 41 -20.12 -19.64 -46.88
C THR A 41 -20.75 -18.41 -46.26
N LEU A 42 -22.06 -18.41 -46.03
CA LEU A 42 -22.78 -17.31 -45.37
C LEU A 42 -22.35 -17.15 -43.90
N SER A 43 -22.08 -18.25 -43.19
CA SER A 43 -21.55 -18.20 -41.83
C SER A 43 -20.15 -17.57 -41.77
N ILE A 44 -19.28 -17.86 -42.74
CA ILE A 44 -17.96 -17.24 -42.83
C ILE A 44 -18.06 -15.75 -43.18
N LEU A 45 -18.93 -15.38 -44.15
CA LEU A 45 -19.16 -13.98 -44.51
C LEU A 45 -19.76 -13.17 -43.37
N ARG A 46 -20.77 -13.74 -42.66
CA ARG A 46 -21.37 -13.14 -41.46
C ARG A 46 -20.34 -12.92 -40.36
N ASN A 47 -19.46 -13.87 -40.11
CA ASN A 47 -18.42 -13.70 -39.10
C ASN A 47 -17.40 -12.61 -39.50
N LYS A 48 -17.04 -12.53 -40.79
CA LYS A 48 -16.19 -11.43 -41.31
C LYS A 48 -16.85 -10.06 -41.14
N GLN A 49 -18.11 -9.91 -41.56
CA GLN A 49 -18.86 -8.66 -41.43
C GLN A 49 -19.06 -8.26 -39.97
N TYR A 50 -19.36 -9.24 -39.09
CA TYR A 50 -19.48 -9.01 -37.65
C TYR A 50 -18.17 -8.53 -37.02
N ILE A 51 -17.05 -9.12 -37.43
CA ILE A 51 -15.71 -8.70 -36.95
C ILE A 51 -15.38 -7.29 -37.43
N GLU A 52 -15.69 -6.96 -38.69
CA GLU A 52 -15.48 -5.60 -39.26
C GLU A 52 -16.37 -4.57 -38.58
N MET A 53 -17.64 -4.87 -38.37
CA MET A 53 -18.59 -4.01 -37.66
C MET A 53 -18.17 -3.80 -36.21
N MET A 54 -17.74 -4.84 -35.53
CA MET A 54 -17.21 -4.74 -34.16
C MET A 54 -15.94 -3.92 -34.10
N LYS A 55 -15.03 -4.04 -35.08
CA LYS A 55 -13.85 -3.17 -35.18
C LYS A 55 -14.24 -1.71 -35.36
N CYS A 56 -15.21 -1.42 -36.23
CA CYS A 56 -15.69 -0.05 -36.46
C CYS A 56 -16.34 0.54 -35.19
N HIS A 57 -17.17 -0.24 -34.46
CA HIS A 57 -17.77 0.21 -33.21
C HIS A 57 -16.76 0.40 -32.08
N VAL A 58 -15.78 -0.49 -31.97
CA VAL A 58 -14.67 -0.35 -31.03
C VAL A 58 -13.85 0.89 -31.34
N ASN A 59 -13.59 1.20 -32.61
CA ASN A 59 -12.87 2.39 -33.01
C ASN A 59 -13.67 3.67 -32.75
N LYS A 60 -15.00 3.69 -33.01
CA LYS A 60 -15.88 4.82 -32.69
C LYS A 60 -15.99 5.05 -31.15
N LEU A 61 -16.20 3.99 -30.38
CA LEU A 61 -16.16 4.04 -28.92
C LEU A 61 -14.79 4.48 -28.40
N SER A 62 -13.71 4.00 -29.01
CA SER A 62 -12.35 4.40 -28.70
C SER A 62 -12.15 5.89 -28.89
N CYS A 63 -12.61 6.45 -30.02
CA CYS A 63 -12.51 7.87 -30.33
C CYS A 63 -13.37 8.73 -29.39
N LEU A 64 -14.57 8.28 -29.01
CA LEU A 64 -15.45 8.98 -28.07
C LEU A 64 -14.90 8.95 -26.65
N ILE A 65 -14.34 7.81 -26.23
CA ILE A 65 -13.75 7.64 -24.89
C ILE A 65 -12.42 8.38 -24.81
N SER A 66 -11.58 8.38 -25.86
CA SER A 66 -10.32 9.13 -25.87
C SER A 66 -10.53 10.65 -25.86
N LYS A 67 -11.66 11.16 -26.40
CA LYS A 67 -12.04 12.58 -26.26
C LYS A 67 -12.56 12.92 -24.85
N LYS A 68 -13.18 12.00 -24.15
CA LYS A 68 -13.71 12.20 -22.79
C LYS A 68 -12.66 11.96 -21.69
N PHE A 69 -11.73 11.04 -21.94
CA PHE A 69 -10.61 10.74 -21.07
C PHE A 69 -9.34 11.18 -21.80
N GLU A 70 -8.64 12.13 -21.29
CA GLU A 70 -7.29 12.51 -21.71
C GLU A 70 -6.33 11.37 -21.33
N VAL A 71 -6.51 10.24 -22.04
CA VAL A 71 -5.85 8.96 -21.74
C VAL A 71 -4.33 9.10 -21.72
N ASN A 72 -3.80 10.03 -22.50
CA ASN A 72 -2.36 10.24 -22.62
C ASN A 72 -1.76 11.04 -21.45
N GLU A 73 -2.53 11.88 -20.75
CA GLU A 73 -2.03 12.65 -19.61
C GLU A 73 -1.73 11.80 -18.37
N HIS A 74 -2.38 10.63 -18.25
CA HIS A 74 -2.25 9.77 -17.08
C HIS A 74 -1.34 8.57 -17.28
N ILE A 75 -0.93 8.28 -18.53
CA ILE A 75 -0.08 7.12 -18.86
C ILE A 75 1.16 7.60 -19.58
N ASN A 76 2.31 7.43 -18.94
CA ASN A 76 3.60 7.60 -19.56
C ASN A 76 4.14 6.23 -19.99
N ASN A 77 3.95 5.88 -21.27
CA ASN A 77 4.47 4.64 -21.84
C ASN A 77 5.86 4.87 -22.43
N MET A 78 6.87 4.46 -21.71
CA MET A 78 8.29 4.52 -22.07
C MET A 78 8.82 3.16 -22.55
N SER A 79 7.92 2.16 -22.70
CA SER A 79 8.30 0.81 -23.17
C SER A 79 8.13 0.69 -24.68
N SER A 80 8.80 -0.29 -25.25
CA SER A 80 8.61 -0.73 -26.65
C SER A 80 7.22 -1.34 -26.91
N TYR A 81 6.53 -1.77 -25.82
CA TYR A 81 5.23 -2.40 -25.90
C TYR A 81 4.11 -1.39 -26.23
N ARG A 82 3.39 -1.65 -27.32
CA ARG A 82 2.21 -0.86 -27.71
C ARG A 82 0.97 -1.31 -26.93
N LEU A 83 0.54 -0.51 -25.96
CA LEU A 83 -0.66 -0.75 -25.18
C LEU A 83 -1.91 -0.76 -26.08
N SER A 84 -2.73 -1.79 -25.98
CA SER A 84 -4.04 -1.85 -26.61
C SER A 84 -5.00 -0.84 -25.99
N PHE A 85 -6.10 -0.52 -26.70
CA PHE A 85 -7.11 0.42 -26.20
C PHE A 85 -7.64 0.07 -24.79
N PHE A 86 -8.01 -1.19 -24.54
CA PHE A 86 -8.52 -1.59 -23.24
C PHE A 86 -7.45 -1.60 -22.14
N GLU A 87 -6.20 -1.81 -22.48
CA GLU A 87 -5.08 -1.67 -21.54
C GLU A 87 -4.86 -0.20 -21.17
N LYS A 88 -4.91 0.73 -22.15
CA LYS A 88 -4.90 2.15 -21.86
C LYS A 88 -6.10 2.57 -21.01
N LEU A 89 -7.31 2.11 -21.37
CA LEU A 89 -8.54 2.44 -20.65
C LEU A 89 -8.54 2.00 -19.19
N ILE A 90 -7.89 0.88 -18.84
CA ILE A 90 -7.77 0.45 -17.45
C ILE A 90 -6.66 1.19 -16.70
N LEU A 91 -5.52 1.46 -17.36
CA LEU A 91 -4.38 2.14 -16.75
C LEU A 91 -4.62 3.63 -16.51
N CYS A 92 -5.35 4.33 -17.41
CA CYS A 92 -5.67 5.76 -17.23
C CYS A 92 -6.51 6.05 -15.98
N ARG A 93 -7.21 5.05 -15.44
CA ARG A 93 -7.94 5.15 -14.17
C ARG A 93 -7.02 5.09 -12.94
N GLY A 94 -5.74 4.83 -13.15
CA GLY A 94 -4.70 4.81 -12.12
C GLY A 94 -4.61 3.50 -11.33
N LEU A 95 -3.46 3.28 -10.72
CA LEU A 95 -3.15 2.05 -9.98
C LEU A 95 -3.97 1.89 -8.68
N LYS A 96 -4.64 2.93 -8.22
CA LYS A 96 -5.56 2.89 -7.07
C LYS A 96 -6.98 2.43 -7.45
N PHE A 97 -7.30 2.35 -8.73
CA PHE A 97 -8.60 1.88 -9.22
C PHE A 97 -8.83 0.40 -8.86
N SER A 98 -10.07 0.05 -8.60
CA SER A 98 -10.49 -1.33 -8.28
C SER A 98 -11.58 -1.77 -9.25
N LEU A 99 -11.48 -3.01 -9.75
CA LEU A 99 -12.54 -3.70 -10.48
C LEU A 99 -13.36 -4.58 -9.53
N PRO A 100 -14.63 -4.88 -9.83
CA PRO A 100 -15.37 -5.92 -9.13
C PRO A 100 -14.62 -7.24 -9.14
N GLN A 101 -14.63 -7.96 -8.02
CA GLN A 101 -13.92 -9.22 -7.86
C GLN A 101 -14.80 -10.28 -7.22
N LYS A 102 -14.54 -11.54 -7.57
CA LYS A 102 -15.13 -12.66 -6.84
C LYS A 102 -14.54 -12.72 -5.43
N VAL A 103 -15.42 -12.77 -4.46
CA VAL A 103 -15.06 -12.84 -3.04
C VAL A 103 -15.18 -14.27 -2.56
N SER A 104 -14.16 -14.76 -1.87
CA SER A 104 -14.19 -16.09 -1.26
C SER A 104 -15.10 -16.09 -0.01
N PRO A 105 -16.08 -17.00 0.11
CA PRO A 105 -16.88 -17.14 1.33
C PRO A 105 -16.05 -17.30 2.61
N ILE A 106 -14.96 -18.03 2.53
CA ILE A 106 -14.07 -18.29 3.68
C ILE A 106 -13.40 -17.00 4.22
N GLU A 107 -13.16 -15.99 3.36
CA GLU A 107 -12.63 -14.69 3.79
C GLU A 107 -13.66 -13.91 4.62
N ILE A 108 -14.92 -13.99 4.23
CA ILE A 108 -16.01 -13.35 4.98
C ILE A 108 -16.19 -14.07 6.32
N GLN A 109 -16.26 -15.40 6.31
CA GLN A 109 -16.36 -16.21 7.53
C GLN A 109 -15.22 -15.90 8.51
N ALA A 110 -13.98 -15.91 8.03
CA ALA A 110 -12.82 -15.59 8.86
C ALA A 110 -12.89 -14.16 9.46
N SER A 111 -13.41 -13.20 8.72
CA SER A 111 -13.55 -11.83 9.22
C SER A 111 -14.55 -11.72 10.36
N PHE A 112 -15.71 -12.39 10.25
CA PHE A 112 -16.71 -12.40 11.30
C PHE A 112 -16.29 -13.26 12.50
N GLU A 113 -15.66 -14.41 12.27
CA GLU A 113 -15.10 -15.26 13.34
C GLU A 113 -14.08 -14.47 14.19
N LYS A 114 -13.13 -13.79 13.54
CA LYS A 114 -12.16 -12.93 14.23
C LYS A 114 -12.81 -11.78 14.99
N ALA A 115 -13.88 -11.20 14.43
CA ALA A 115 -14.62 -10.15 15.13
C ALA A 115 -15.28 -10.69 16.41
N TYR A 116 -15.93 -11.83 16.32
CA TYR A 116 -16.58 -12.44 17.50
C TYR A 116 -15.57 -12.77 18.61
N TRP A 117 -14.41 -13.36 18.27
CA TRP A 117 -13.33 -13.61 19.23
C TRP A 117 -12.84 -12.35 19.97
N ARG A 118 -12.95 -11.17 19.34
CA ARG A 118 -12.59 -9.89 19.96
C ARG A 118 -13.71 -9.29 20.79
N ILE A 119 -14.95 -9.57 20.45
CA ILE A 119 -16.12 -9.02 21.12
C ILE A 119 -16.50 -9.84 22.33
N GLU A 120 -16.43 -11.17 22.25
CA GLU A 120 -16.86 -12.09 23.30
C GLU A 120 -16.31 -11.78 24.69
N PRO A 121 -15.01 -11.41 24.86
CA PRO A 121 -14.49 -11.02 26.18
C PRO A 121 -15.07 -9.69 26.71
N LEU A 122 -15.72 -8.89 25.86
CA LEU A 122 -16.32 -7.60 26.22
C LEU A 122 -17.80 -7.74 26.58
N LEU A 123 -18.41 -8.92 26.37
CA LEU A 123 -19.82 -9.21 26.64
C LEU A 123 -19.98 -9.74 28.06
N GLN A 124 -21.01 -9.24 28.76
CA GLN A 124 -21.18 -9.47 30.20
C GLN A 124 -21.83 -10.81 30.50
N ASP A 125 -22.85 -11.20 29.77
CA ASP A 125 -23.65 -12.39 30.06
C ASP A 125 -23.75 -13.39 28.88
N ALA A 126 -24.42 -14.54 29.13
CA ALA A 126 -24.60 -15.60 28.14
C ALA A 126 -25.58 -15.18 27.00
N ASP A 127 -26.61 -14.40 27.35
CA ASP A 127 -27.63 -13.97 26.39
C ASP A 127 -27.05 -13.00 25.37
N GLU A 128 -26.22 -12.04 25.81
CA GLU A 128 -25.48 -11.15 24.92
C GLU A 128 -24.54 -11.92 23.97
N LYS A 129 -23.84 -12.95 24.47
CA LYS A 129 -22.94 -13.80 23.67
C LYS A 129 -23.71 -14.59 22.64
N GLU A 130 -24.88 -15.15 22.99
CA GLU A 130 -25.73 -15.87 22.07
C GLU A 130 -26.35 -14.94 21.00
N LEU A 131 -26.88 -13.79 21.42
CA LEU A 131 -27.38 -12.76 20.51
C LEU A 131 -26.32 -12.30 19.54
N ALA A 132 -25.11 -11.99 20.00
CA ALA A 132 -23.99 -11.56 19.18
C ALA A 132 -23.58 -12.65 18.18
N SER A 133 -23.44 -13.91 18.65
CA SER A 133 -23.04 -15.01 17.78
C SER A 133 -24.05 -15.32 16.69
N SER A 134 -25.34 -15.45 17.05
CA SER A 134 -26.41 -15.75 16.10
C SER A 134 -26.59 -14.64 15.08
N THR A 135 -26.58 -13.36 15.53
CA THR A 135 -26.72 -12.20 14.65
C THR A 135 -25.53 -12.05 13.71
N LEU A 136 -24.27 -12.13 14.19
CA LEU A 136 -23.09 -12.05 13.35
C LEU A 136 -23.02 -13.17 12.32
N ARG A 137 -23.41 -14.39 12.71
CA ARG A 137 -23.53 -15.53 11.79
C ARG A 137 -24.56 -15.26 10.70
N SER A 138 -25.73 -14.75 11.05
CA SER A 138 -26.79 -14.38 10.10
C SER A 138 -26.33 -13.31 9.12
N ILE A 139 -25.70 -12.23 9.61
CA ILE A 139 -25.13 -11.16 8.77
C ILE A 139 -24.10 -11.73 7.80
N ALA A 140 -23.20 -12.58 8.27
CA ALA A 140 -22.16 -13.19 7.45
C ALA A 140 -22.74 -14.07 6.33
N LEU A 141 -23.69 -14.95 6.66
CA LEU A 141 -24.34 -15.83 5.69
C LEU A 141 -25.11 -15.02 4.63
N ASN A 142 -25.89 -14.03 5.05
CA ASN A 142 -26.58 -13.13 4.16
C ASN A 142 -25.63 -12.36 3.24
N TYR A 143 -24.48 -11.92 3.77
CA TYR A 143 -23.44 -11.25 2.98
C TYR A 143 -22.78 -12.20 1.99
N ILE A 144 -22.56 -13.48 2.35
CA ILE A 144 -21.99 -14.52 1.47
C ILE A 144 -22.91 -14.80 0.29
N GLN A 145 -24.23 -14.88 0.51
CA GLN A 145 -25.21 -15.18 -0.54
C GLN A 145 -25.35 -14.07 -1.59
N ARG A 146 -25.06 -12.82 -1.23
CA ARG A 146 -25.10 -11.71 -2.20
C ARG A 146 -24.02 -11.87 -3.27
N THR A 147 -24.39 -11.73 -4.52
CA THR A 147 -23.46 -11.79 -5.67
C THR A 147 -22.78 -10.45 -5.87
N SER A 148 -21.47 -10.46 -6.11
CA SER A 148 -20.76 -9.25 -6.56
C SER A 148 -21.10 -8.96 -8.03
N PRO A 149 -21.14 -7.66 -8.44
CA PRO A 149 -21.29 -7.30 -9.84
C PRO A 149 -20.20 -7.95 -10.70
N ASN A 150 -20.56 -8.39 -11.90
CA ASN A 150 -19.58 -8.91 -12.83
C ASN A 150 -18.75 -7.76 -13.42
N PRO A 151 -17.41 -7.84 -13.38
CA PRO A 151 -16.58 -6.84 -14.03
C PRO A 151 -16.70 -6.91 -15.55
N PRO A 152 -16.51 -5.78 -16.28
CA PRO A 152 -16.51 -5.78 -17.74
C PRO A 152 -15.47 -6.75 -18.29
N LYS A 153 -15.92 -7.77 -19.04
CA LYS A 153 -15.06 -8.87 -19.54
C LYS A 153 -13.84 -8.37 -20.31
N ALA A 154 -13.98 -7.29 -21.10
CA ALA A 154 -12.89 -6.71 -21.88
C ALA A 154 -11.78 -6.13 -20.98
N LEU A 155 -12.13 -5.44 -19.89
CA LEU A 155 -11.16 -4.87 -18.94
C LEU A 155 -10.45 -5.99 -18.14
N VAL A 156 -11.18 -7.03 -17.74
CA VAL A 156 -10.58 -8.19 -17.07
C VAL A 156 -9.60 -8.90 -18.00
N LYS A 157 -9.95 -9.07 -19.27
CA LYS A 157 -9.07 -9.67 -20.29
C LYS A 157 -7.82 -8.83 -20.51
N ALA A 158 -7.95 -7.51 -20.58
CA ALA A 158 -6.82 -6.57 -20.68
C ALA A 158 -5.92 -6.65 -19.45
N LEU A 159 -6.50 -6.60 -18.23
CA LEU A 159 -5.75 -6.73 -16.98
C LEU A 159 -4.99 -8.07 -16.91
N ASN A 160 -5.62 -9.18 -17.31
CA ASN A 160 -4.98 -10.49 -17.30
C ASN A 160 -3.86 -10.60 -18.34
N ARG A 161 -3.94 -9.89 -19.48
CA ARG A 161 -2.82 -9.77 -20.42
C ARG A 161 -1.65 -9.03 -19.82
N LEU A 162 -1.89 -7.85 -19.22
CA LEU A 162 -0.84 -7.08 -18.54
C LEU A 162 -0.17 -7.87 -17.42
N LYS A 163 -0.94 -8.63 -16.62
CA LYS A 163 -0.40 -9.49 -15.54
C LYS A 163 0.53 -10.61 -16.01
N LYS A 164 0.32 -11.10 -17.23
CA LYS A 164 1.11 -12.19 -17.81
C LYS A 164 2.39 -11.71 -18.49
N ARG A 165 2.52 -10.39 -18.68
CA ARG A 165 3.73 -9.82 -19.27
C ARG A 165 4.83 -9.75 -18.22
N ASP A 166 5.96 -10.32 -18.55
CA ASP A 166 7.18 -10.34 -17.75
C ASP A 166 8.30 -9.45 -18.32
N ASP A 167 8.07 -8.91 -19.53
CA ASP A 167 8.97 -8.03 -20.27
C ASP A 167 8.80 -6.54 -19.95
N ILE A 168 7.70 -6.14 -19.29
CA ILE A 168 7.41 -4.76 -18.90
C ILE A 168 7.21 -4.61 -17.40
N VAL A 169 7.46 -3.41 -16.89
CA VAL A 169 7.18 -3.00 -15.50
C VAL A 169 6.17 -1.85 -15.51
N ILE A 170 5.12 -2.00 -14.71
CA ILE A 170 4.07 -0.98 -14.53
C ILE A 170 4.17 -0.43 -13.11
N THR A 171 4.45 0.86 -12.99
CA THR A 171 4.68 1.54 -11.72
C THR A 171 4.09 2.94 -11.71
N LYS A 172 4.23 3.65 -10.58
CA LYS A 172 3.92 5.09 -10.49
C LYS A 172 5.19 5.92 -10.68
N PRO A 173 5.10 7.17 -11.15
CA PRO A 173 6.25 8.08 -11.17
C PRO A 173 6.69 8.45 -9.74
N ASP A 174 7.91 8.96 -9.58
CA ASP A 174 8.44 9.48 -8.33
C ASP A 174 7.65 10.69 -7.84
N LYS A 175 7.48 11.69 -8.69
CA LYS A 175 6.68 12.89 -8.41
C LYS A 175 5.45 12.93 -9.31
N GLY A 176 4.34 13.46 -8.78
CA GLY A 176 3.07 13.57 -9.50
C GLY A 176 2.19 12.32 -9.38
N SER A 177 1.18 12.25 -10.23
CA SER A 177 0.22 11.14 -10.31
C SER A 177 0.15 10.61 -11.75
N GLY A 178 -0.13 9.31 -11.88
CA GLY A 178 -0.19 8.64 -13.18
C GLY A 178 0.37 7.23 -13.11
N VAL A 179 0.54 6.65 -14.29
CA VAL A 179 1.07 5.29 -14.48
C VAL A 179 2.24 5.37 -15.47
N VAL A 180 3.35 4.76 -15.10
CA VAL A 180 4.52 4.62 -15.96
C VAL A 180 4.64 3.17 -16.39
N VAL A 181 4.86 2.94 -17.68
CA VAL A 181 5.15 1.62 -18.25
C VAL A 181 6.54 1.66 -18.86
N MET A 182 7.41 0.72 -18.48
CA MET A 182 8.81 0.66 -18.94
C MET A 182 9.16 -0.75 -19.35
N ASP A 183 10.13 -0.90 -20.25
CA ASP A 183 10.75 -2.19 -20.52
C ASP A 183 11.52 -2.66 -19.28
N LYS A 184 11.36 -3.93 -18.92
CA LYS A 184 11.95 -4.49 -17.69
C LYS A 184 13.48 -4.43 -17.67
N PRO A 185 14.22 -4.69 -18.76
CA PRO A 185 15.67 -4.54 -18.74
C PRO A 185 16.13 -3.11 -18.43
N GLU A 186 15.47 -2.11 -19.01
CA GLU A 186 15.77 -0.70 -18.75
C GLU A 186 15.43 -0.29 -17.34
N TYR A 187 14.30 -0.76 -16.80
CA TYR A 187 13.94 -0.55 -15.40
C TYR A 187 15.00 -1.13 -14.44
N ILE A 188 15.47 -2.36 -14.72
CA ILE A 188 16.53 -3.00 -13.91
C ILE A 188 17.82 -2.20 -14.01
N ARG A 189 18.26 -1.84 -15.23
CA ARG A 189 19.49 -1.05 -15.46
C ARG A 189 19.49 0.26 -14.67
N LEU A 190 18.39 1.04 -14.77
CA LEU A 190 18.27 2.32 -14.06
C LEU A 190 18.18 2.14 -12.54
N LEU A 191 17.54 1.08 -12.07
CA LEU A 191 17.45 0.82 -10.64
C LEU A 191 18.78 0.32 -10.08
N SER A 192 19.56 -0.50 -10.83
CA SER A 192 20.92 -0.91 -10.46
C SER A 192 21.81 0.31 -10.31
N ALA A 193 21.84 1.19 -11.32
CA ALA A 193 22.64 2.42 -11.30
C ALA A 193 22.29 3.35 -10.13
N ALA A 194 21.02 3.35 -9.69
CA ALA A 194 20.57 4.16 -8.56
C ALA A 194 20.78 3.46 -7.18
N SER A 195 21.22 2.20 -7.14
CA SER A 195 21.32 1.42 -5.90
C SER A 195 22.54 0.50 -5.89
N VAL A 196 22.39 -0.76 -6.29
CA VAL A 196 23.36 -1.85 -6.08
C VAL A 196 24.70 -1.67 -6.78
N ASP A 197 24.80 -0.83 -7.80
CA ASP A 197 26.07 -0.47 -8.44
C ASP A 197 26.96 0.42 -7.54
N ASN A 198 26.39 1.04 -6.50
CA ASN A 198 27.14 1.76 -5.49
C ASN A 198 27.65 0.77 -4.42
N THR A 199 28.83 0.20 -4.64
CA THR A 199 29.45 -0.80 -3.78
C THR A 199 29.86 -0.29 -2.40
N SER A 200 29.94 1.04 -2.19
CA SER A 200 30.19 1.60 -0.86
C SER A 200 28.97 1.48 0.08
N LYS A 201 27.76 1.44 -0.49
CA LYS A 201 26.50 1.40 0.27
C LYS A 201 25.77 0.06 0.17
N PHE A 202 26.06 -0.74 -0.86
CA PHE A 202 25.39 -2.01 -1.12
C PHE A 202 26.43 -3.09 -1.42
N THR A 203 26.33 -4.21 -0.73
CA THR A 203 27.22 -5.35 -0.94
C THR A 203 26.44 -6.59 -1.35
N HIS A 204 27.01 -7.36 -2.27
CA HIS A 204 26.47 -8.66 -2.66
C HIS A 204 26.67 -9.65 -1.51
N VAL A 205 25.63 -10.44 -1.21
CA VAL A 205 25.66 -11.47 -0.19
C VAL A 205 25.63 -12.84 -0.88
N ASP A 206 26.65 -13.64 -0.64
CA ASP A 206 26.65 -15.02 -1.12
C ASP A 206 25.63 -15.84 -0.32
N ASP A 207 24.68 -16.48 -0.99
CA ASP A 207 23.72 -17.37 -0.38
C ASP A 207 24.28 -18.78 -0.15
N LYS A 208 25.52 -19.04 -0.60
CA LYS A 208 26.22 -20.29 -0.36
C LYS A 208 26.53 -20.46 1.12
N ARG A 209 26.43 -21.68 1.57
CA ARG A 209 26.73 -22.05 2.96
C ARG A 209 28.16 -21.69 3.31
N PRO A 210 28.42 -20.97 4.40
CA PRO A 210 29.77 -20.85 4.94
C PRO A 210 30.33 -22.23 5.21
N LYS A 211 31.62 -22.43 5.01
CA LYS A 211 32.32 -23.66 5.44
C LYS A 211 32.35 -23.67 6.97
N MET A 212 31.34 -24.30 7.59
CA MET A 212 31.25 -24.46 9.04
C MET A 212 31.86 -25.80 9.48
N ARG A 213 32.56 -25.82 10.60
CA ARG A 213 32.94 -27.07 11.29
C ARG A 213 31.65 -27.72 11.84
N GLY A 214 31.33 -28.96 11.43
CA GLY A 214 30.16 -29.69 11.88
C GLY A 214 29.18 -30.06 10.76
N ARG A 215 28.09 -30.81 11.10
CA ARG A 215 27.05 -31.22 10.15
C ARG A 215 26.24 -29.97 9.73
N PRO A 216 26.28 -29.57 8.46
CA PRO A 216 25.58 -28.38 8.02
C PRO A 216 24.06 -28.51 8.20
N PRO A 217 23.34 -27.46 8.61
CA PRO A 217 21.88 -27.51 8.70
C PRO A 217 21.29 -27.84 7.33
N LYS A 218 20.25 -28.66 7.32
CA LYS A 218 19.57 -29.11 6.09
C LYS A 218 19.07 -27.94 5.24
N HIS A 219 18.70 -26.84 5.89
CA HIS A 219 18.19 -25.62 5.28
C HIS A 219 19.01 -24.43 5.80
N PHE A 220 19.67 -23.72 4.90
CA PHE A 220 20.42 -22.50 5.18
C PHE A 220 19.93 -21.35 4.32
N HIS A 221 19.78 -20.19 4.91
CA HIS A 221 19.63 -18.90 4.23
C HIS A 221 20.12 -17.79 5.18
N PRO A 222 20.84 -16.76 4.71
CA PRO A 222 21.36 -15.68 5.56
C PRO A 222 20.29 -14.99 6.42
N LEU A 223 19.07 -14.88 5.91
CA LEU A 223 17.93 -14.31 6.68
C LEU A 223 17.63 -15.10 7.96
N LEU A 224 17.69 -16.44 7.91
CA LEU A 224 17.42 -17.28 9.08
C LEU A 224 18.49 -17.12 10.17
N GLN A 225 19.73 -16.91 9.74
CA GLN A 225 20.82 -16.59 10.66
C GLN A 225 20.58 -15.22 11.34
N LYS A 226 20.21 -14.20 10.57
CA LYS A 226 19.87 -12.86 11.10
C LYS A 226 18.68 -12.88 12.06
N GLU A 227 17.66 -13.70 11.79
CA GLU A 227 16.53 -13.91 12.73
C GLU A 227 17.01 -14.46 14.06
N LYS A 228 17.89 -15.46 14.03
CA LYS A 228 18.45 -16.10 15.22
C LYS A 228 19.32 -15.12 16.02
N GLU A 229 20.26 -14.43 15.36
CA GLU A 229 21.12 -13.43 15.97
C GLU A 229 20.31 -12.31 16.65
N LEU A 230 19.28 -11.79 15.97
CA LEU A 230 18.41 -10.78 16.58
C LEU A 230 17.63 -11.32 17.78
N HIS A 231 17.07 -12.53 17.69
CA HIS A 231 16.35 -13.14 18.80
C HIS A 231 17.25 -13.26 20.06
N GLU A 232 18.47 -13.78 19.89
CA GLU A 232 19.45 -13.92 20.99
C GLU A 232 19.83 -12.55 21.58
N THR A 233 20.09 -11.54 20.73
CA THR A 233 20.44 -10.20 21.18
C THR A 233 19.30 -9.53 21.95
N LEU A 234 18.05 -9.68 21.49
CA LEU A 234 16.89 -9.09 22.18
C LEU A 234 16.72 -9.67 23.59
N HIS A 235 16.86 -10.98 23.75
CA HIS A 235 16.78 -11.63 25.08
C HIS A 235 17.96 -11.35 26.01
N GLN A 236 19.12 -10.96 25.46
CA GLN A 236 20.25 -10.48 26.26
C GLN A 236 20.08 -9.06 26.78
N ILE A 237 19.39 -8.20 26.04
CA ILE A 237 19.34 -6.76 26.31
C ILE A 237 18.00 -6.32 26.94
N LEU A 238 16.89 -6.91 26.53
CA LEU A 238 15.55 -6.47 26.89
C LEU A 238 14.84 -7.47 27.81
N PRO A 239 13.91 -7.02 28.66
CA PRO A 239 13.03 -7.92 29.42
C PRO A 239 12.30 -8.90 28.48
N ASP A 240 12.10 -10.12 28.93
CA ASP A 240 11.55 -11.23 28.14
C ASP A 240 10.23 -10.91 27.44
N GLU A 241 9.34 -10.18 28.08
CA GLU A 241 8.05 -9.79 27.50
C GLU A 241 8.26 -8.91 26.26
N ILE A 242 9.12 -7.89 26.35
CA ILE A 242 9.46 -6.99 25.22
C ILE A 242 10.24 -7.77 24.17
N ALA A 243 11.27 -8.53 24.55
CA ALA A 243 12.09 -9.33 23.65
C ALA A 243 11.22 -10.31 22.83
N ASN A 244 10.29 -11.02 23.47
CA ASN A 244 9.35 -11.93 22.80
C ASN A 244 8.40 -11.21 21.81
N SER A 245 7.98 -9.99 22.14
CA SER A 245 7.10 -9.19 21.25
C SER A 245 7.82 -8.70 20.01
N LEU A 246 9.11 -8.38 20.12
CA LEU A 246 9.96 -7.85 19.06
C LEU A 246 10.64 -8.94 18.23
N SER A 247 10.82 -10.14 18.79
CA SER A 247 11.50 -11.25 18.14
C SER A 247 10.87 -11.62 16.81
N PRO A 248 11.69 -11.82 15.75
CA PRO A 248 11.19 -12.22 14.44
C PRO A 248 10.63 -13.62 14.48
N LYS A 249 9.39 -13.81 14.03
CA LYS A 249 8.71 -15.13 14.01
C LYS A 249 8.59 -15.73 12.62
N SER A 250 8.60 -14.88 11.58
CA SER A 250 8.43 -15.27 10.19
C SER A 250 8.73 -14.08 9.29
N SER A 251 9.96 -13.69 9.20
CA SER A 251 10.37 -12.53 8.44
C SER A 251 10.49 -12.81 6.94
N ARG A 252 10.49 -11.76 6.16
CA ARG A 252 10.70 -11.78 4.72
C ARG A 252 11.92 -10.93 4.34
N LEU A 253 12.49 -11.21 3.20
CA LEU A 253 13.46 -10.31 2.59
C LEU A 253 12.81 -8.95 2.29
N ALA A 254 13.53 -7.87 2.48
CA ALA A 254 13.12 -6.56 2.03
C ALA A 254 12.91 -6.58 0.50
N HIS A 255 12.15 -5.61 -0.01
CA HIS A 255 11.84 -5.53 -1.43
C HIS A 255 12.34 -4.20 -1.99
N LEU A 256 13.33 -4.29 -2.88
CA LEU A 256 13.82 -3.14 -3.64
C LEU A 256 12.92 -2.89 -4.86
N TYR A 257 12.45 -1.66 -5.03
CA TYR A 257 11.74 -1.22 -6.24
C TYR A 257 12.06 0.25 -6.54
N GLY A 258 11.95 0.63 -7.82
CA GLY A 258 12.26 1.96 -8.29
C GLY A 258 11.02 2.78 -8.64
N LEU A 259 11.09 4.08 -8.39
CA LEU A 259 10.14 5.06 -8.88
C LEU A 259 10.82 5.93 -9.95
N PRO A 260 10.36 5.91 -11.23
CA PRO A 260 10.97 6.69 -12.28
C PRO A 260 10.81 8.20 -12.05
N LYS A 261 11.91 8.95 -12.14
CA LYS A 261 11.94 10.42 -12.06
C LYS A 261 11.67 11.01 -13.44
N THR A 262 10.45 10.82 -13.93
CA THR A 262 10.00 11.22 -15.27
C THR A 262 9.96 12.74 -15.50
N HIS A 263 10.13 13.53 -14.46
CA HIS A 263 10.13 14.99 -14.50
C HIS A 263 11.54 15.59 -14.71
N LYS A 264 12.59 14.76 -14.70
CA LYS A 264 13.97 15.21 -14.96
C LYS A 264 14.33 15.01 -16.42
N ALA A 265 15.21 15.85 -16.95
CA ALA A 265 15.69 15.75 -18.33
C ALA A 265 16.36 14.40 -18.59
N THR A 266 17.17 13.94 -17.65
CA THR A 266 17.77 12.59 -17.69
C THR A 266 16.95 11.64 -16.81
N LEU A 267 16.40 10.59 -17.42
CA LEU A 267 15.62 9.59 -16.73
C LEU A 267 16.47 8.87 -15.68
N SER A 268 16.03 8.88 -14.45
CA SER A 268 16.68 8.21 -13.31
C SER A 268 15.64 7.60 -12.39
N MET A 269 16.07 6.80 -11.40
CA MET A 269 15.20 6.12 -10.44
C MET A 269 15.38 6.67 -9.03
N ARG A 270 14.30 6.63 -8.24
CA ARG A 270 14.37 6.66 -6.79
C ARG A 270 14.28 5.23 -6.26
N PRO A 271 15.35 4.67 -5.69
CA PRO A 271 15.30 3.33 -5.09
C PRO A 271 14.53 3.38 -3.78
N ILE A 272 13.58 2.47 -3.61
CA ILE A 272 12.81 2.30 -2.37
C ILE A 272 13.03 0.89 -1.85
N LEU A 273 13.55 0.76 -0.65
CA LEU A 273 13.75 -0.50 0.03
C LEU A 273 12.68 -0.70 1.11
N SER A 274 11.63 -1.44 0.79
CA SER A 274 10.53 -1.70 1.70
C SER A 274 10.91 -2.70 2.79
N ALA A 275 11.09 -2.21 4.01
CA ALA A 275 11.46 -3.02 5.18
C ALA A 275 10.26 -3.67 5.89
N THR A 276 9.02 -3.45 5.45
CA THR A 276 7.82 -4.00 6.14
C THR A 276 7.86 -5.52 6.22
N GLY A 277 7.85 -6.06 7.44
CA GLY A 277 7.88 -7.51 7.71
C GLY A 277 9.26 -8.17 7.54
N THR A 278 10.34 -7.39 7.52
CA THR A 278 11.73 -7.90 7.64
C THR A 278 12.03 -8.31 9.08
N TYR A 279 13.14 -9.01 9.28
CA TYR A 279 13.50 -9.55 10.59
C TYR A 279 13.64 -8.48 11.68
N ASN A 280 14.10 -7.29 11.34
CA ASN A 280 14.31 -6.16 12.27
C ASN A 280 13.20 -5.10 12.25
N TYR A 281 12.11 -5.31 11.48
CA TYR A 281 11.04 -4.31 11.34
C TYR A 281 10.35 -3.95 12.66
N ASN A 282 10.05 -4.95 13.50
CA ASN A 282 9.39 -4.72 14.79
C ASN A 282 10.28 -3.93 15.75
N LEU A 283 11.59 -4.27 15.79
CA LEU A 283 12.58 -3.53 16.56
C LEU A 283 12.68 -2.08 16.08
N ALA A 284 12.82 -1.88 14.75
CA ALA A 284 12.90 -0.54 14.17
C ALA A 284 11.67 0.32 14.49
N LYS A 285 10.46 -0.29 14.44
CA LYS A 285 9.21 0.40 14.78
C LYS A 285 9.12 0.73 16.27
N TRP A 286 9.56 -0.17 17.14
CA TRP A 286 9.58 0.04 18.59
C TRP A 286 10.55 1.17 18.95
N LEU A 287 11.76 1.17 18.40
CA LEU A 287 12.75 2.24 18.59
C LEU A 287 12.24 3.59 18.06
N GLU A 288 11.61 3.61 16.86
CA GLU A 288 10.99 4.83 16.32
C GLU A 288 9.97 5.42 17.30
N GLN A 289 9.06 4.60 17.80
CA GLN A 289 8.02 5.05 18.73
C GLN A 289 8.60 5.59 20.04
N LYS A 290 9.66 4.97 20.57
CA LYS A 290 10.29 5.36 21.82
C LYS A 290 11.19 6.59 21.71
N LEU A 291 11.88 6.75 20.59
CA LEU A 291 12.88 7.80 20.37
C LEU A 291 12.35 9.01 19.60
N LYS A 292 11.11 8.95 19.07
CA LYS A 292 10.49 10.03 18.30
C LYS A 292 10.55 11.41 18.99
N PRO A 293 10.32 11.55 20.32
CA PRO A 293 10.43 12.85 20.98
C PRO A 293 11.79 13.54 20.82
N LEU A 294 12.89 12.77 20.69
CA LEU A 294 14.24 13.29 20.52
C LEU A 294 14.56 13.80 19.11
N SER A 295 13.66 13.60 18.16
CA SER A 295 13.80 13.99 16.75
C SER A 295 13.08 15.28 16.40
N LEU A 296 12.61 16.04 17.40
CA LEU A 296 11.86 17.28 17.23
C LEU A 296 12.58 18.41 17.96
N ASN A 297 12.55 19.61 17.38
CA ASN A 297 12.98 20.87 17.98
C ASN A 297 11.99 21.99 17.59
N GLU A 298 12.27 23.22 17.99
CA GLU A 298 11.45 24.40 17.72
C GLU A 298 11.32 24.75 16.22
N TYR A 299 12.25 24.28 15.40
CA TYR A 299 12.26 24.50 13.95
C TYR A 299 11.47 23.45 13.18
N THR A 300 11.16 22.33 13.81
CA THR A 300 10.55 21.18 13.14
C THR A 300 9.04 21.38 12.93
N ILE A 301 8.61 21.39 11.68
CA ILE A 301 7.19 21.37 11.31
C ILE A 301 6.66 19.95 11.44
N THR A 302 5.57 19.77 12.18
CA THR A 302 4.91 18.49 12.37
C THR A 302 3.78 18.26 11.38
N ASP A 303 3.09 19.33 10.96
CA ASP A 303 2.00 19.26 10.00
C ASP A 303 1.84 20.58 9.22
N ALA A 304 1.38 20.45 7.96
CA ALA A 304 1.26 21.59 7.04
C ALA A 304 0.11 22.55 7.39
N PHE A 305 -0.92 22.12 8.09
CA PHE A 305 -2.06 22.97 8.42
C PHE A 305 -1.69 23.92 9.54
N THR A 306 -1.11 23.39 10.62
CA THR A 306 -0.59 24.19 11.74
C THR A 306 0.45 25.18 11.25
N PHE A 307 1.34 24.76 10.36
CA PHE A 307 2.33 25.65 9.75
C PHE A 307 1.68 26.76 8.90
N ALA A 308 0.60 26.45 8.14
CA ALA A 308 -0.11 27.46 7.36
C ALA A 308 -0.72 28.55 8.26
N ASP A 309 -1.24 28.16 9.43
CA ASP A 309 -1.77 29.11 10.40
C ASP A 309 -0.65 29.91 11.06
N GLU A 310 0.46 29.29 11.43
CA GLU A 310 1.65 29.93 11.99
C GLU A 310 2.24 30.98 11.04
N ILE A 311 2.52 30.61 9.78
CA ILE A 311 3.20 31.50 8.83
C ILE A 311 2.39 32.78 8.51
N ARG A 312 1.06 32.73 8.57
CA ARG A 312 0.17 33.88 8.37
C ARG A 312 0.29 34.95 9.48
N THR A 313 0.77 34.55 10.66
CA THR A 313 0.97 35.49 11.79
C THR A 313 2.26 36.28 11.68
N HIS A 314 3.19 35.82 10.84
CA HIS A 314 4.47 36.51 10.66
C HIS A 314 4.34 37.68 9.70
N THR A 315 5.03 38.76 10.06
CA THR A 315 5.21 39.97 9.23
C THR A 315 6.63 40.00 8.68
N MET A 316 6.79 40.55 7.49
CA MET A 316 8.07 40.71 6.80
C MET A 316 8.37 42.20 6.59
N ASN A 317 9.65 42.57 6.53
CA ASN A 317 10.03 43.85 6.00
C ASN A 317 9.83 43.88 4.47
N GLU A 318 9.78 45.11 3.90
CA GLU A 318 9.54 45.24 2.45
C GLU A 318 10.63 44.56 1.61
N ASP A 319 11.89 44.62 2.03
CA ASP A 319 13.04 44.08 1.31
C ASP A 319 13.28 42.59 1.60
N ASP A 320 12.71 42.00 2.67
CA ASP A 320 12.94 40.61 3.02
C ASP A 320 12.35 39.63 2.00
N ILE A 321 13.03 38.55 1.79
CA ILE A 321 12.59 37.45 0.92
C ILE A 321 12.41 36.14 1.70
N LEU A 322 11.47 35.29 1.25
CA LEU A 322 11.39 33.89 1.70
C LEU A 322 12.20 33.02 0.75
N VAL A 323 13.03 32.16 1.31
CA VAL A 323 13.88 31.24 0.54
C VAL A 323 13.68 29.83 1.03
N SER A 324 13.59 28.87 0.11
CA SER A 324 13.55 27.45 0.44
C SER A 324 14.91 26.81 0.20
N TYR A 325 15.33 25.95 1.14
CA TYR A 325 16.53 25.13 1.00
C TYR A 325 16.13 23.66 1.03
N ASP A 326 16.62 22.86 0.07
CA ASP A 326 16.35 21.43 -0.05
C ASP A 326 17.63 20.63 0.15
N VAL A 327 17.58 19.56 0.96
CA VAL A 327 18.73 18.68 1.20
C VAL A 327 18.78 17.60 0.13
N THR A 328 19.86 17.56 -0.63
CA THR A 328 20.05 16.56 -1.68
C THR A 328 20.17 15.17 -1.09
N ALA A 329 19.21 14.29 -1.41
CA ALA A 329 19.22 12.86 -1.07
C ALA A 329 19.47 12.58 0.44
N LEU A 330 18.85 13.34 1.35
CA LEU A 330 19.05 13.29 2.81
C LEU A 330 19.17 11.87 3.36
N PHE A 331 18.17 11.00 3.14
CA PHE A 331 18.14 9.65 3.73
C PHE A 331 19.33 8.74 3.38
N THR A 332 19.92 8.92 2.20
CA THR A 332 21.09 8.14 1.75
C THR A 332 22.41 8.75 2.17
N ASN A 333 22.40 10.00 2.65
CA ASN A 333 23.59 10.77 2.99
C ASN A 333 23.72 11.06 4.50
N VAL A 334 22.72 10.70 5.32
CA VAL A 334 22.82 10.77 6.78
C VAL A 334 23.92 9.80 7.26
N PRO A 335 24.95 10.27 7.99
CA PRO A 335 26.00 9.41 8.53
C PRO A 335 25.43 8.63 9.73
N LEU A 336 25.28 7.30 9.55
CA LEU A 336 24.60 6.45 10.54
C LEU A 336 25.31 6.41 11.89
N ASP A 337 26.62 6.15 11.89
CA ASP A 337 27.40 5.98 13.13
C ASP A 337 27.40 7.26 13.98
N GLU A 338 27.54 8.44 13.36
CA GLU A 338 27.46 9.72 14.04
C GLU A 338 26.05 9.97 14.57
N THR A 339 25.03 9.68 13.77
CA THR A 339 23.63 9.89 14.17
C THR A 339 23.21 8.97 15.32
N ILE A 340 23.67 7.72 15.34
CA ILE A 340 23.44 6.79 16.45
C ILE A 340 24.06 7.34 17.73
N LYS A 341 25.32 7.84 17.67
CA LYS A 341 25.99 8.45 18.82
C LYS A 341 25.23 9.66 19.35
N ILE A 342 24.78 10.57 18.46
CA ILE A 342 23.99 11.74 18.82
C ILE A 342 22.70 11.30 19.53
N LEU A 343 21.99 10.32 18.96
CA LEU A 343 20.71 9.84 19.47
C LEU A 343 20.87 9.15 20.83
N VAL A 344 21.88 8.31 21.00
CA VAL A 344 22.21 7.66 22.26
C VAL A 344 22.56 8.69 23.33
N ASN A 345 23.40 9.66 23.02
CA ASN A 345 23.76 10.74 23.96
C ASN A 345 22.52 11.52 24.41
N LYS A 346 21.63 11.91 23.47
CA LYS A 346 20.36 12.57 23.79
C LYS A 346 19.45 11.70 24.66
N ALA A 347 19.36 10.39 24.38
CA ALA A 347 18.52 9.44 25.12
C ALA A 347 18.99 9.25 26.58
N PHE A 348 20.29 9.32 26.82
CA PHE A 348 20.87 9.16 28.16
C PHE A 348 21.17 10.48 28.89
N THR A 349 20.87 11.64 28.29
CA THR A 349 20.92 12.91 28.99
C THR A 349 19.92 12.89 30.15
N GLY A 350 20.41 12.97 31.40
CA GLY A 350 19.58 12.84 32.61
C GLY A 350 18.90 11.48 32.77
N ASP A 351 19.40 10.47 32.07
CA ASP A 351 18.81 9.11 32.00
C ASP A 351 17.34 9.10 31.56
N TRP A 352 17.03 9.99 30.60
CA TRP A 352 15.66 10.21 30.12
C TRP A 352 15.01 8.93 29.59
N PHE A 353 15.72 8.13 28.82
CA PHE A 353 15.17 6.94 28.16
C PHE A 353 14.70 5.89 29.16
N ASN A 354 15.57 5.53 30.11
CA ASN A 354 15.27 4.53 31.12
C ASN A 354 14.14 4.99 32.05
N LYS A 355 14.22 6.25 32.52
CA LYS A 355 13.18 6.83 33.40
C LYS A 355 11.81 6.90 32.72
N THR A 356 11.77 7.29 31.45
CA THR A 356 10.51 7.44 30.72
C THR A 356 9.83 6.11 30.44
N TYR A 357 10.60 5.04 30.19
CA TYR A 357 10.05 3.76 29.76
C TYR A 357 10.20 2.61 30.77
N GLY A 358 10.71 2.88 31.96
CA GLY A 358 10.91 1.87 33.00
C GLY A 358 11.89 0.79 32.58
N LEU A 359 12.96 1.15 31.85
CA LEU A 359 13.98 0.24 31.36
C LEU A 359 15.30 0.45 32.14
N ASN A 360 16.21 -0.50 31.99
CA ASN A 360 17.56 -0.40 32.56
C ASN A 360 18.61 -0.76 31.49
N LEU A 361 18.65 0.03 30.43
CA LEU A 361 19.59 -0.17 29.32
C LEU A 361 20.87 0.62 29.57
N GLN A 362 21.99 0.08 29.08
CA GLN A 362 23.24 0.81 28.96
C GLN A 362 23.32 1.50 27.58
N GLN A 363 24.20 2.50 27.46
CA GLN A 363 24.38 3.25 26.19
C GLN A 363 24.78 2.37 25.01
N ASP A 364 25.70 1.44 25.23
CA ASP A 364 26.17 0.48 24.23
C ASP A 364 25.06 -0.50 23.82
N GLN A 365 24.18 -0.88 24.72
CA GLN A 365 23.04 -1.74 24.43
C GLN A 365 22.01 -1.03 23.51
N LEU A 366 21.69 0.24 23.80
CA LEU A 366 20.82 1.02 22.91
C LEU A 366 21.47 1.26 21.54
N ALA A 367 22.76 1.58 21.52
CA ALA A 367 23.54 1.72 20.29
C ALA A 367 23.47 0.43 19.46
N ARG A 368 23.68 -0.73 20.09
CA ARG A 368 23.62 -2.04 19.44
C ARG A 368 22.24 -2.35 18.84
N LEU A 369 21.15 -2.01 19.55
CA LEU A 369 19.79 -2.18 19.03
C LEU A 369 19.54 -1.28 17.81
N LEU A 370 20.02 -0.03 17.83
CA LEU A 370 19.94 0.91 16.70
C LEU A 370 20.74 0.42 15.50
N GLU A 371 21.96 -0.07 15.68
CA GLU A 371 22.78 -0.66 14.63
C GLU A 371 22.05 -1.81 13.92
N ILE A 372 21.55 -2.81 14.68
CA ILE A 372 20.81 -3.94 14.11
C ILE A 372 19.57 -3.49 13.35
N ALA A 373 18.89 -2.43 13.82
CA ALA A 373 17.67 -1.93 13.20
C ALA A 373 17.92 -1.12 11.92
N THR A 374 19.12 -0.55 11.72
CA THR A 374 19.44 0.36 10.62
C THR A 374 20.41 -0.21 9.60
N THR A 375 21.35 -1.07 10.01
CA THR A 375 22.41 -1.58 9.14
C THR A 375 22.10 -2.96 8.58
N ASN A 376 22.82 -3.35 7.53
CA ASN A 376 22.84 -4.70 6.96
C ASN A 376 21.46 -5.26 6.57
N GLN A 377 20.58 -4.39 6.03
CA GLN A 377 19.25 -4.79 5.59
C GLN A 377 19.34 -5.72 4.37
N LEU A 378 18.98 -6.99 4.56
CA LEU A 378 18.96 -8.01 3.49
C LEU A 378 17.77 -7.79 2.54
N PHE A 379 18.05 -7.83 1.23
CA PHE A 379 17.03 -7.78 0.18
C PHE A 379 17.45 -8.60 -1.05
N GLN A 380 16.46 -9.00 -1.83
CA GLN A 380 16.69 -9.64 -3.12
C GLN A 380 16.41 -8.65 -4.23
N PHE A 381 17.29 -8.64 -5.25
CA PHE A 381 17.09 -7.86 -6.46
C PHE A 381 17.64 -8.64 -7.67
N ASN A 382 16.78 -8.78 -8.70
CA ASN A 382 17.09 -9.50 -9.95
C ASN A 382 17.67 -10.91 -9.71
N GLY A 383 17.10 -11.63 -8.73
CA GLY A 383 17.50 -13.00 -8.39
C GLY A 383 18.73 -13.13 -7.49
N GLN A 384 19.45 -12.04 -7.22
CA GLN A 384 20.64 -12.02 -6.36
C GLN A 384 20.32 -11.41 -4.99
N LEU A 385 21.07 -11.81 -3.96
CA LEU A 385 20.92 -11.34 -2.59
C LEU A 385 21.95 -10.23 -2.31
N TYR A 386 21.45 -9.13 -1.76
CA TYR A 386 22.25 -7.96 -1.37
C TYR A 386 21.96 -7.55 0.06
N GLN A 387 22.84 -6.76 0.63
CA GLN A 387 22.60 -6.01 1.87
C GLN A 387 22.98 -4.55 1.69
N GLN A 388 22.18 -3.67 2.31
CA GLN A 388 22.54 -2.26 2.44
C GLN A 388 23.41 -2.09 3.68
N THR A 389 24.64 -1.59 3.52
CA THR A 389 25.65 -1.47 4.58
C THR A 389 25.71 -0.07 5.17
N ASP A 390 25.39 0.97 4.37
CA ASP A 390 25.43 2.36 4.82
C ASP A 390 24.20 3.15 4.31
N GLY A 391 23.89 4.26 5.00
CA GLY A 391 22.70 5.05 4.79
C GLY A 391 21.44 4.36 5.34
N VAL A 392 20.34 5.10 5.48
CA VAL A 392 19.08 4.55 5.97
C VAL A 392 18.19 4.12 4.82
N ALA A 393 17.66 2.89 4.91
CA ALA A 393 16.75 2.36 3.90
C ALA A 393 15.48 3.24 3.80
N MET A 394 15.21 3.77 2.58
CA MET A 394 13.96 4.48 2.30
C MET A 394 12.78 3.51 2.41
N GLY A 395 12.15 3.43 3.58
CA GLY A 395 11.06 2.49 3.90
C GLY A 395 11.28 1.75 5.20
N SER A 396 12.41 2.00 5.90
CA SER A 396 12.58 1.67 7.32
C SER A 396 11.77 2.64 8.19
N PRO A 397 11.17 2.19 9.30
CA PRO A 397 10.54 3.08 10.27
C PRO A 397 11.50 4.11 10.86
N LEU A 398 12.78 3.77 11.01
CA LEU A 398 13.81 4.64 11.57
C LEU A 398 14.34 5.70 10.58
N GLY A 399 14.05 5.58 9.27
CA GLY A 399 14.55 6.52 8.28
C GLY A 399 14.26 7.99 8.62
N PRO A 400 12.99 8.38 8.79
CA PRO A 400 12.63 9.75 9.16
C PRO A 400 13.18 10.19 10.52
N LEU A 401 13.24 9.28 11.51
CA LEU A 401 13.79 9.57 12.83
C LEU A 401 15.27 9.96 12.73
N MET A 402 16.09 9.12 12.08
CA MET A 402 17.54 9.34 11.93
C MET A 402 17.83 10.64 11.18
N ALA A 403 17.10 10.87 10.07
CA ALA A 403 17.23 12.11 9.32
C ALA A 403 16.88 13.35 10.16
N ASN A 404 15.78 13.32 10.91
CA ASN A 404 15.39 14.44 11.76
C ASN A 404 16.36 14.67 12.92
N VAL A 405 16.84 13.62 13.60
CA VAL A 405 17.83 13.75 14.69
C VAL A 405 19.10 14.40 14.19
N PHE A 406 19.58 13.98 13.03
CA PHE A 406 20.79 14.56 12.44
C PHE A 406 20.59 16.04 12.05
N MET A 407 19.46 16.36 11.41
CA MET A 407 19.12 17.76 11.08
C MET A 407 18.96 18.64 12.33
N CYS A 408 18.28 18.14 13.36
CA CYS A 408 18.18 18.88 14.64
C CYS A 408 19.54 19.17 15.25
N HIS A 409 20.49 18.23 15.16
CA HIS A 409 21.86 18.44 15.64
C HIS A 409 22.59 19.55 14.87
N LEU A 410 22.40 19.63 13.54
CA LEU A 410 22.97 20.71 12.73
C LEU A 410 22.32 22.06 13.05
N GLU A 411 21.03 22.08 13.27
CA GLU A 411 20.26 23.26 13.70
C GLU A 411 20.73 23.76 15.08
N GLU A 412 21.02 22.86 16.01
CA GLU A 412 21.62 23.19 17.31
C GLU A 412 23.02 23.83 17.17
N LYS A 413 23.81 23.38 16.18
CA LYS A 413 25.12 24.01 15.87
C LYS A 413 24.94 25.44 15.33
N LEU A 414 23.97 25.65 14.41
CA LEU A 414 23.65 26.98 13.89
C LEU A 414 23.19 27.94 14.99
N THR A 415 22.31 27.46 15.87
CA THR A 415 21.77 28.27 17.00
C THR A 415 22.90 28.66 17.93
N ARG A 416 23.78 27.74 18.33
CA ARG A 416 24.94 28.04 19.19
C ARG A 416 25.93 28.99 18.53
N GLY A 417 26.06 28.95 17.21
CA GLY A 417 26.91 29.88 16.44
C GLY A 417 26.25 31.24 16.18
N GLY A 418 25.01 31.49 16.60
CA GLY A 418 24.28 32.73 16.29
C GLY A 418 23.98 32.94 14.80
N LEU A 419 23.98 31.87 14.00
CA LEU A 419 23.84 31.89 12.55
C LEU A 419 22.40 31.63 12.08
N MET A 420 21.47 31.43 13.02
CA MET A 420 20.09 31.05 12.67
C MET A 420 19.31 32.27 12.16
N PRO A 421 18.61 32.20 11.01
CA PRO A 421 17.72 33.26 10.53
C PRO A 421 16.57 33.55 11.51
N GLN A 422 16.02 34.73 11.46
CA GLN A 422 14.90 35.17 12.34
C GLN A 422 13.66 34.26 12.19
N LEU A 423 13.38 33.82 10.97
CA LEU A 423 12.39 32.78 10.68
C LEU A 423 13.11 31.64 9.97
N TYR A 424 13.12 30.49 10.61
CA TYR A 424 13.64 29.25 10.05
C TYR A 424 12.71 28.11 10.46
N LYS A 425 12.20 27.36 9.48
CA LYS A 425 11.31 26.22 9.70
C LYS A 425 11.67 25.07 8.76
N ARG A 426 11.62 23.86 9.24
CA ARG A 426 11.99 22.67 8.49
C ARG A 426 10.94 21.56 8.55
N TYR A 427 10.66 20.95 7.40
CA TYR A 427 9.87 19.74 7.26
C TYR A 427 10.71 18.66 6.57
N VAL A 428 11.32 17.78 7.35
CA VAL A 428 12.26 16.70 6.94
C VAL A 428 13.46 17.27 6.18
N ASP A 429 13.42 17.27 4.82
CA ASP A 429 14.44 17.77 3.90
C ASP A 429 14.17 19.20 3.37
N ASP A 430 12.91 19.60 3.34
CA ASP A 430 12.50 20.94 2.89
C ASP A 430 12.64 21.96 4.03
N THR A 431 13.35 23.07 3.80
CA THR A 431 13.54 24.16 4.78
C THR A 431 13.05 25.49 4.21
N LEU A 432 12.45 26.33 5.04
CA LEU A 432 12.03 27.69 4.71
C LEU A 432 12.72 28.67 5.65
N ALA A 433 13.30 29.72 5.10
CA ALA A 433 13.91 30.79 5.89
C ALA A 433 13.54 32.17 5.35
N ARG A 434 13.51 33.16 6.23
CA ARG A 434 13.41 34.59 5.91
C ARG A 434 14.80 35.16 5.83
N MET A 435 15.13 35.82 4.71
CA MET A 435 16.44 36.41 4.45
C MET A 435 16.27 37.89 4.07
N PRO A 436 17.21 38.74 4.48
CA PRO A 436 17.13 40.18 4.16
C PRO A 436 17.46 40.50 2.69
N SER A 437 18.18 39.62 1.99
CA SER A 437 18.53 39.79 0.58
C SER A 437 18.89 38.46 -0.07
N VAL A 438 19.02 38.45 -1.39
CA VAL A 438 19.50 37.28 -2.16
C VAL A 438 20.96 36.94 -1.81
N ASP A 439 21.79 37.95 -1.58
CA ASP A 439 23.20 37.74 -1.21
C ASP A 439 23.32 37.07 0.18
N ALA A 440 22.53 37.56 1.17
CA ALA A 440 22.48 36.92 2.49
C ALA A 440 21.94 35.49 2.40
N ALA A 441 21.01 35.20 1.48
CA ALA A 441 20.52 33.83 1.23
C ALA A 441 21.61 32.93 0.66
N ALA A 442 22.46 33.43 -0.24
CA ALA A 442 23.60 32.71 -0.80
C ALA A 442 24.72 32.46 0.24
N GLU A 443 24.99 33.44 1.12
CA GLU A 443 25.91 33.27 2.24
C GLU A 443 25.42 32.20 3.23
N PHE A 444 24.11 32.21 3.53
CA PHE A 444 23.53 31.20 4.40
C PHE A 444 23.54 29.80 3.74
N LEU A 445 23.34 29.69 2.41
CA LEU A 445 23.55 28.43 1.68
C LEU A 445 24.98 27.93 1.83
N SER A 446 25.99 28.81 1.72
CA SER A 446 27.39 28.45 1.92
C SER A 446 27.64 27.97 3.36
N THR A 447 27.04 28.63 4.35
CA THR A 447 27.07 28.21 5.75
C THR A 447 26.47 26.82 5.94
N LEU A 448 25.26 26.56 5.37
CA LEU A 448 24.61 25.25 5.43
C LEU A 448 25.47 24.14 4.80
N ASN A 449 26.10 24.40 3.65
CA ASN A 449 26.99 23.46 2.97
C ASN A 449 28.32 23.25 3.70
N GLY A 450 28.70 24.16 4.57
CA GLY A 450 29.87 24.03 5.46
C GLY A 450 29.63 23.23 6.73
N LEU A 451 28.37 22.92 7.10
CA LEU A 451 28.03 22.29 8.37
C LEU A 451 28.50 20.83 8.46
N HIS A 452 28.39 20.08 7.37
CA HIS A 452 28.78 18.68 7.33
C HIS A 452 29.08 18.20 5.90
N PRO A 453 30.19 17.46 5.66
CA PRO A 453 30.65 17.06 4.33
C PRO A 453 29.71 16.07 3.62
N SER A 454 28.87 15.35 4.34
CA SER A 454 27.93 14.38 3.74
C SER A 454 26.65 15.04 3.19
N LEU A 455 26.34 16.28 3.56
CA LEU A 455 25.11 16.95 3.12
C LEU A 455 25.41 18.06 2.12
N THR A 456 24.54 18.18 1.15
CA THR A 456 24.54 19.27 0.17
C THR A 456 23.16 19.89 0.11
N PHE A 457 23.11 21.19 0.31
CA PHE A 457 21.89 21.99 0.21
C PHE A 457 21.81 22.69 -1.13
N THR A 458 20.62 22.82 -1.64
CA THR A 458 20.29 23.65 -2.80
C THR A 458 19.29 24.72 -2.39
N MET A 459 19.25 25.83 -3.11
CA MET A 459 18.39 26.98 -2.79
C MET A 459 17.38 27.20 -3.92
N GLU A 460 16.14 27.54 -3.54
CA GLU A 460 15.07 27.96 -4.43
C GLU A 460 14.59 29.35 -3.99
N LEU A 461 14.66 30.32 -4.91
CA LEU A 461 14.23 31.68 -4.70
C LEU A 461 12.77 31.87 -5.05
N PRO A 462 12.07 32.87 -4.47
CA PRO A 462 10.70 33.16 -4.81
C PRO A 462 10.58 33.66 -6.27
N VAL A 463 9.51 33.29 -6.95
CA VAL A 463 9.14 33.79 -8.27
C VAL A 463 7.87 34.63 -8.10
N ASP A 464 7.88 35.90 -8.55
CA ASP A 464 6.74 36.81 -8.38
C ASP A 464 6.23 36.90 -6.94
N ASN A 465 7.13 37.02 -5.96
CA ASN A 465 6.84 37.05 -4.54
C ASN A 465 6.13 35.78 -4.02
N LYS A 466 6.24 34.66 -4.70
CA LYS A 466 5.64 33.38 -4.34
C LYS A 466 6.70 32.31 -4.14
N ILE A 467 6.53 31.49 -3.13
CA ILE A 467 7.39 30.34 -2.87
C ILE A 467 6.55 29.11 -2.54
N PRO A 468 6.77 27.98 -3.21
CA PRO A 468 6.11 26.73 -2.87
C PRO A 468 6.83 26.05 -1.70
N PHE A 469 6.08 25.71 -0.64
CA PHE A 469 6.64 24.98 0.49
C PHE A 469 5.63 23.98 1.05
N ILE A 470 6.00 22.73 1.25
CA ILE A 470 5.19 21.60 1.76
C ILE A 470 3.74 21.52 1.25
N GLY A 471 3.54 21.86 -0.05
CA GLY A 471 2.23 21.86 -0.70
C GLY A 471 1.37 23.08 -0.42
N ILE A 472 1.96 24.12 0.08
CA ILE A 472 1.43 25.48 0.25
C ILE A 472 2.19 26.38 -0.70
N GLU A 473 1.54 27.34 -1.33
CA GLU A 473 2.17 28.46 -2.00
C GLU A 473 2.05 29.66 -1.06
N ILE A 474 3.18 30.16 -0.60
CA ILE A 474 3.24 31.34 0.28
C ILE A 474 3.47 32.54 -0.60
N VAL A 475 2.60 33.53 -0.47
CA VAL A 475 2.61 34.77 -1.25
C VAL A 475 2.92 35.96 -0.34
N LYS A 476 3.99 36.67 -0.64
CA LYS A 476 4.30 37.92 0.05
C LYS A 476 3.49 39.05 -0.56
N ASN A 477 2.60 39.65 0.21
CA ASN A 477 1.76 40.79 -0.16
C ASN A 477 2.06 41.98 0.76
N GLY A 478 2.98 42.88 0.31
CA GLY A 478 3.58 43.90 1.16
C GLY A 478 4.33 43.27 2.34
N THR A 479 3.92 43.60 3.55
CA THR A 479 4.47 43.05 4.80
C THR A 479 3.77 41.76 5.27
N LYS A 480 2.66 41.36 4.65
CA LYS A 480 1.85 40.22 5.07
C LYS A 480 2.18 38.98 4.22
N LEU A 481 2.03 37.81 4.86
CA LEU A 481 2.15 36.53 4.21
C LEU A 481 0.76 35.89 4.02
N GLU A 482 0.42 35.65 2.77
CA GLU A 482 -0.80 34.93 2.38
C GLU A 482 -0.46 33.50 1.96
N THR A 483 -1.41 32.61 2.08
CA THR A 483 -1.20 31.20 1.71
C THR A 483 -2.31 30.69 0.81
N GLN A 484 -1.94 29.80 -0.11
CA GLN A 484 -2.88 29.08 -0.96
C GLN A 484 -2.37 27.68 -1.29
N VAL A 485 -3.25 26.81 -1.86
CA VAL A 485 -2.86 25.44 -2.19
C VAL A 485 -1.88 25.41 -3.37
N TYR A 486 -0.68 24.88 -3.13
CA TYR A 486 0.28 24.61 -4.19
C TYR A 486 0.05 23.25 -4.82
N ARG A 487 0.10 23.20 -6.14
CA ARG A 487 0.08 21.96 -6.94
C ARG A 487 1.29 21.91 -7.85
N LYS A 488 2.14 20.90 -7.63
CA LYS A 488 3.30 20.69 -8.51
C LYS A 488 2.85 20.55 -9.98
N PRO A 489 3.56 21.09 -10.95
CA PRO A 489 3.22 20.95 -12.39
C PRO A 489 3.07 19.49 -12.84
N THR A 490 3.78 18.57 -12.20
CA THR A 490 3.68 17.13 -12.45
C THR A 490 2.39 16.48 -11.94
N ASN A 491 1.52 17.22 -11.23
CA ASN A 491 0.29 16.67 -10.69
C ASN A 491 -0.81 16.65 -11.75
N THR A 492 -1.11 15.49 -12.30
CA THR A 492 -2.16 15.31 -13.33
C THR A 492 -3.59 15.36 -12.79
N GLY A 493 -3.78 15.48 -11.47
CA GLY A 493 -5.10 15.41 -10.83
C GLY A 493 -5.69 13.99 -10.77
N LEU A 494 -4.94 12.95 -11.09
CA LEU A 494 -5.41 11.56 -11.00
C LEU A 494 -5.53 11.13 -9.53
N LEU A 495 -6.77 11.12 -9.04
CA LEU A 495 -7.16 10.66 -7.72
C LEU A 495 -7.98 9.36 -7.81
N LEU A 496 -8.79 9.04 -6.78
CA LEU A 496 -9.70 7.90 -6.83
C LEU A 496 -10.86 8.20 -7.79
N HIS A 497 -10.98 7.41 -8.83
CA HIS A 497 -12.05 7.55 -9.83
C HIS A 497 -13.42 7.19 -9.25
N PHE A 498 -14.49 7.91 -9.60
CA PHE A 498 -15.83 7.67 -9.06
C PHE A 498 -16.37 6.27 -9.38
N GLN A 499 -16.05 5.74 -10.57
CA GLN A 499 -16.43 4.38 -10.98
C GLN A 499 -15.59 3.28 -10.35
N SER A 500 -14.57 3.60 -9.53
CA SER A 500 -13.81 2.58 -8.83
C SER A 500 -14.72 1.73 -7.94
N HIS A 501 -14.56 0.42 -8.01
CA HIS A 501 -15.34 -0.54 -7.22
C HIS A 501 -14.88 -0.54 -5.76
N THR A 502 -15.23 0.52 -5.06
CA THR A 502 -14.91 0.76 -3.65
C THR A 502 -16.12 1.34 -2.94
N ASP A 503 -16.16 1.15 -1.63
CA ASP A 503 -17.18 1.77 -0.78
C ASP A 503 -17.24 3.29 -1.00
N LYS A 504 -18.47 3.82 -1.10
CA LYS A 504 -18.75 5.25 -1.28
C LYS A 504 -18.04 6.13 -0.22
N ARG A 505 -17.90 5.64 1.00
CA ARG A 505 -17.19 6.36 2.08
C ARG A 505 -15.80 6.84 1.68
N TYR A 506 -15.03 6.06 0.90
CA TYR A 506 -13.70 6.48 0.43
C TYR A 506 -13.76 7.62 -0.57
N LYS A 507 -14.80 7.65 -1.42
CA LYS A 507 -15.03 8.72 -2.40
C LYS A 507 -15.46 10.01 -1.71
N ASP A 508 -16.40 9.89 -0.79
CA ASP A 508 -16.90 11.03 0.00
C ASP A 508 -15.79 11.60 0.90
N SER A 509 -15.03 10.73 1.57
CA SER A 509 -13.91 11.13 2.43
C SER A 509 -12.80 11.83 1.63
N LEU A 510 -12.46 11.33 0.42
CA LEU A 510 -11.49 11.98 -0.45
C LEU A 510 -11.94 13.40 -0.80
N LEU A 511 -13.20 13.56 -1.21
CA LEU A 511 -13.75 14.87 -1.58
C LEU A 511 -13.72 15.84 -0.38
N GLN A 512 -14.17 15.38 0.79
CA GLN A 512 -14.12 16.17 2.03
C GLN A 512 -12.67 16.54 2.42
N THR A 513 -11.73 15.62 2.32
CA THR A 513 -10.31 15.87 2.62
C THR A 513 -9.75 16.95 1.68
N MET A 514 -10.10 16.92 0.40
CA MET A 514 -9.61 17.92 -0.54
C MET A 514 -10.25 19.31 -0.32
N ILE A 515 -11.53 19.36 0.07
CA ILE A 515 -12.21 20.62 0.41
C ILE A 515 -11.63 21.18 1.72
N HIS A 516 -11.43 20.34 2.74
CA HIS A 516 -10.80 20.75 4.00
C HIS A 516 -9.40 21.31 3.75
N ARG A 517 -8.60 20.61 2.90
CA ARG A 517 -7.28 21.11 2.50
C ARG A 517 -7.35 22.48 1.81
N ALA A 518 -8.32 22.67 0.89
CA ALA A 518 -8.54 23.95 0.22
C ALA A 518 -8.82 25.05 1.24
N TYR A 519 -9.70 24.79 2.20
CA TYR A 519 -10.10 25.74 3.23
C TYR A 519 -8.93 26.10 4.18
N SER A 520 -8.29 25.07 4.75
CA SER A 520 -7.24 25.27 5.77
C SER A 520 -5.97 25.91 5.20
N LEU A 521 -5.65 25.66 3.92
CA LEU A 521 -4.45 26.23 3.30
C LEU A 521 -4.68 27.56 2.56
N SER A 522 -5.91 28.02 2.39
CA SER A 522 -6.19 29.33 1.79
C SER A 522 -6.40 30.39 2.86
N SER A 523 -5.66 31.48 2.78
CA SER A 523 -5.80 32.64 3.70
C SER A 523 -6.92 33.58 3.31
N THR A 524 -7.34 33.56 2.02
CA THR A 524 -8.38 34.46 1.50
C THR A 524 -9.55 33.67 0.90
N THR A 525 -10.72 34.29 0.86
CA THR A 525 -11.94 33.72 0.24
C THR A 525 -11.74 33.49 -1.25
N GLU A 526 -11.02 34.36 -1.91
CA GLU A 526 -10.69 34.30 -3.35
C GLU A 526 -9.84 33.06 -3.66
N ALA A 527 -8.77 32.83 -2.87
CA ALA A 527 -7.91 31.65 -2.98
C ALA A 527 -8.69 30.35 -2.76
N PHE A 528 -9.56 30.31 -1.73
CA PHE A 528 -10.43 29.17 -1.48
C PHE A 528 -11.41 28.91 -2.65
N ASN A 529 -12.07 29.94 -3.17
CA ASN A 529 -13.01 29.80 -4.27
C ASN A 529 -12.30 29.36 -5.57
N ALA A 530 -11.11 29.90 -5.85
CA ALA A 530 -10.28 29.46 -6.96
C ALA A 530 -9.89 27.98 -6.86
N GLU A 531 -9.51 27.52 -5.66
CA GLU A 531 -9.18 26.12 -5.45
C GLU A 531 -10.42 25.22 -5.54
N CYS A 532 -11.61 25.65 -5.06
CA CYS A 532 -12.86 24.93 -5.26
C CYS A 532 -13.23 24.78 -6.75
N ALA A 533 -12.97 25.79 -7.58
CA ALA A 533 -13.18 25.70 -9.02
C ALA A 533 -12.24 24.68 -9.66
N LYS A 534 -10.96 24.64 -9.25
CA LYS A 534 -10.00 23.61 -9.66
C LYS A 534 -10.45 22.22 -9.23
N LEU A 535 -10.94 22.05 -7.99
CA LEU A 535 -11.45 20.78 -7.49
C LEU A 535 -12.66 20.29 -8.28
N ARG A 536 -13.62 21.20 -8.65
CA ARG A 536 -14.74 20.84 -9.54
C ARG A 536 -14.25 20.27 -10.85
N SER A 537 -13.28 20.92 -11.50
CA SER A 537 -12.68 20.43 -12.75
C SER A 537 -12.02 19.06 -12.59
N ILE A 538 -11.20 18.86 -11.54
CA ILE A 538 -10.50 17.60 -11.28
C ILE A 538 -11.50 16.46 -11.02
N PHE A 539 -12.47 16.64 -10.14
CA PHE A 539 -13.43 15.59 -9.79
C PHE A 539 -14.41 15.30 -10.93
N SER A 540 -14.79 16.30 -11.74
CA SER A 540 -15.59 16.08 -12.96
C SER A 540 -14.85 15.18 -13.96
N ARG A 541 -13.55 15.38 -14.19
CA ARG A 541 -12.71 14.48 -15.01
C ARG A 541 -12.62 13.06 -14.46
N LEU A 542 -12.79 12.88 -13.16
CA LEU A 542 -12.82 11.58 -12.47
C LEU A 542 -14.23 10.98 -12.38
N ASP A 543 -15.19 11.45 -13.19
CA ASP A 543 -16.59 11.01 -13.26
C ASP A 543 -17.42 11.25 -11.98
N TYR A 544 -17.01 12.19 -11.09
CA TYR A 544 -17.89 12.57 -9.98
C TYR A 544 -19.04 13.43 -10.49
N PRO A 545 -20.30 13.12 -10.11
CA PRO A 545 -21.43 13.97 -10.44
C PRO A 545 -21.29 15.37 -9.84
N MET A 546 -21.56 16.42 -10.60
CA MET A 546 -21.45 17.80 -10.13
C MET A 546 -22.30 18.06 -8.87
N SER A 547 -23.50 17.47 -8.82
CA SER A 547 -24.38 17.57 -7.66
C SER A 547 -23.75 17.04 -6.36
N VAL A 548 -22.92 15.98 -6.45
CA VAL A 548 -22.19 15.42 -5.30
C VAL A 548 -21.08 16.36 -4.86
N ILE A 549 -20.33 16.95 -5.82
CA ILE A 549 -19.25 17.88 -5.55
C ILE A 549 -19.80 19.14 -4.87
N ASP A 550 -20.82 19.77 -5.46
CA ASP A 550 -21.41 21.01 -4.94
C ASP A 550 -22.10 20.81 -3.59
N SER A 551 -22.77 19.68 -3.41
CA SER A 551 -23.38 19.31 -2.11
C SER A 551 -22.32 19.15 -1.03
N ALA A 552 -21.15 18.56 -1.36
CA ALA A 552 -20.05 18.40 -0.41
C ALA A 552 -19.46 19.76 -0.01
N ILE A 553 -19.24 20.66 -0.97
CA ILE A 553 -18.74 22.02 -0.72
C ILE A 553 -19.75 22.81 0.16
N LYS A 554 -21.02 22.83 -0.21
CA LYS A 554 -22.08 23.49 0.57
C LYS A 554 -22.17 22.97 2.00
N LYS A 555 -22.16 21.63 2.15
CA LYS A 555 -22.19 21.02 3.48
C LYS A 555 -20.98 21.37 4.32
N PHE A 556 -19.79 21.41 3.72
CA PHE A 556 -18.56 21.78 4.41
C PHE A 556 -18.63 23.22 4.92
N LEU A 557 -19.06 24.18 4.09
CA LEU A 557 -19.20 25.57 4.46
C LEU A 557 -20.25 25.77 5.56
N PHE A 558 -21.40 25.08 5.46
CA PHE A 558 -22.44 25.12 6.48
C PHE A 558 -21.95 24.63 7.86
N LEU A 559 -21.21 23.51 7.89
CA LEU A 559 -20.67 22.94 9.13
C LEU A 559 -19.57 23.80 9.76
N ASN A 560 -18.83 24.57 8.97
CA ASN A 560 -17.78 25.45 9.48
C ASN A 560 -18.29 26.87 9.83
N SER A 561 -19.48 27.26 9.34
CA SER A 561 -20.15 28.51 9.72
C SER A 561 -20.91 28.39 11.05
N SER A 562 -21.34 27.19 11.43
CA SER A 562 -21.95 26.93 12.74
C SER A 562 -20.84 26.75 13.79
N ALA A 563 -20.82 27.63 14.80
CA ALA A 563 -19.78 27.73 15.82
C ALA A 563 -19.69 26.53 16.80
N ASP A 564 -20.56 25.52 16.67
CA ASP A 564 -20.53 24.31 17.50
C ASP A 564 -19.57 23.28 16.91
N LYS A 565 -18.27 23.47 17.17
CA LYS A 565 -17.29 22.37 17.14
C LYS A 565 -17.54 21.50 18.38
N ALA A 566 -18.54 20.62 18.33
CA ALA A 566 -18.62 19.54 19.29
C ALA A 566 -17.33 18.74 19.19
N GLU A 567 -16.52 18.76 20.23
CA GLU A 567 -15.37 17.87 20.38
C GLU A 567 -15.87 16.44 20.20
N ARG A 568 -15.45 15.81 19.11
CA ARG A 568 -15.68 14.38 18.93
C ARG A 568 -14.78 13.67 19.93
N ASN A 569 -15.34 13.31 21.07
CA ASN A 569 -14.71 12.38 21.99
C ASN A 569 -14.47 11.07 21.24
N ASN A 570 -13.25 10.86 20.81
CA ASN A 570 -12.77 9.59 20.27
C ASN A 570 -12.52 8.63 21.45
N ASP A 571 -13.60 8.09 22.01
CA ASP A 571 -13.49 6.92 22.89
C ASP A 571 -13.34 5.67 22.01
N ASP A 572 -12.11 5.46 21.52
CA ASP A 572 -11.75 4.40 20.55
C ASP A 572 -11.52 3.02 21.27
N SER A 573 -11.62 2.98 22.60
CA SER A 573 -11.26 1.81 23.42
C SER A 573 -12.21 0.60 23.25
N SER A 574 -13.45 0.79 22.79
CA SER A 574 -14.45 -0.27 22.59
C SER A 574 -14.80 -0.57 21.14
N THR A 575 -14.11 0.03 20.19
CA THR A 575 -14.45 -0.14 18.76
C THR A 575 -13.79 -1.37 18.14
N VAL A 576 -14.58 -2.34 17.71
CA VAL A 576 -14.12 -3.53 16.97
C VAL A 576 -14.33 -3.33 15.47
N ARG A 577 -13.23 -3.21 14.70
CA ARG A 577 -13.25 -3.07 13.24
C ARG A 577 -13.32 -4.43 12.55
N ILE A 578 -14.33 -4.61 11.67
CA ILE A 578 -14.56 -5.83 10.89
C ILE A 578 -14.18 -5.57 9.43
N SER A 579 -13.03 -6.08 8.99
CA SER A 579 -12.57 -5.91 7.61
C SER A 579 -13.26 -6.91 6.68
N LEU A 580 -14.02 -6.39 5.71
CA LEU A 580 -14.81 -7.19 4.77
C LEU A 580 -14.44 -6.85 3.33
N PRO A 581 -14.37 -7.81 2.41
CA PRO A 581 -14.22 -7.53 1.00
C PRO A 581 -15.48 -6.82 0.47
N PHE A 582 -15.30 -5.75 -0.30
CA PHE A 582 -16.41 -4.97 -0.85
C PHE A 582 -17.11 -5.73 -1.98
N LYS A 583 -18.42 -5.92 -1.89
CA LYS A 583 -19.24 -6.54 -2.94
C LYS A 583 -20.00 -5.50 -3.77
N ASP A 584 -20.81 -4.68 -3.12
CA ASP A 584 -21.57 -3.56 -3.67
C ASP A 584 -22.02 -2.62 -2.55
N GLN A 585 -22.54 -1.45 -2.93
CA GLN A 585 -22.95 -0.43 -1.96
C GLN A 585 -24.20 -0.80 -1.16
N VAL A 586 -25.13 -1.53 -1.76
CA VAL A 586 -26.38 -1.97 -1.10
C VAL A 586 -26.04 -2.97 -0.01
N ALA A 587 -25.22 -3.96 -0.33
CA ALA A 587 -24.73 -4.95 0.62
C ALA A 587 -23.94 -4.30 1.77
N ALA A 588 -23.06 -3.35 1.45
CA ALA A 588 -22.27 -2.62 2.45
C ALA A 588 -23.17 -1.80 3.41
N ASN A 589 -24.19 -1.13 2.88
CA ASN A 589 -25.13 -0.36 3.70
C ASN A 589 -25.99 -1.26 4.60
N ALA A 590 -26.42 -2.42 4.09
CA ALA A 590 -27.18 -3.40 4.87
C ALA A 590 -26.34 -3.92 6.06
N VAL A 591 -25.09 -4.32 5.81
CA VAL A 591 -24.17 -4.76 6.89
C VAL A 591 -23.93 -3.66 7.92
N ARG A 592 -23.72 -2.41 7.47
CA ARG A 592 -23.56 -1.27 8.40
C ARG A 592 -24.76 -1.08 9.31
N LYS A 593 -25.97 -1.15 8.75
CA LYS A 593 -27.21 -1.02 9.53
C LYS A 593 -27.29 -2.14 10.57
N GLN A 594 -27.16 -3.39 10.13
CA GLN A 594 -27.27 -4.55 11.01
C GLN A 594 -26.22 -4.57 12.12
N LEU A 595 -24.95 -4.20 11.82
CA LEU A 595 -23.90 -4.12 12.83
C LEU A 595 -24.12 -2.95 13.81
N ARG A 596 -24.67 -1.83 13.35
CA ARG A 596 -25.04 -0.72 14.23
C ARG A 596 -26.17 -1.13 15.18
N ASP A 597 -27.22 -1.78 14.63
CA ASP A 597 -28.34 -2.26 15.43
C ASP A 597 -27.88 -3.29 16.49
N LEU A 598 -26.92 -4.14 16.12
CA LEU A 598 -26.30 -5.07 17.07
C LEU A 598 -25.47 -4.32 18.14
N SER A 599 -24.64 -3.34 17.73
CA SER A 599 -23.82 -2.54 18.67
C SER A 599 -24.67 -1.87 19.76
N HIS A 600 -25.85 -1.35 19.40
CA HIS A 600 -26.77 -0.74 20.38
C HIS A 600 -27.35 -1.74 21.39
N LYS A 601 -27.33 -3.03 21.07
CA LYS A 601 -27.86 -4.08 21.96
C LYS A 601 -26.79 -4.66 22.87
N ILE A 602 -25.54 -4.74 22.41
CA ILE A 602 -24.44 -5.41 23.13
C ILE A 602 -23.39 -4.46 23.72
N GLY A 603 -23.52 -3.13 23.51
CA GLY A 603 -22.59 -2.09 24.00
C GLY A 603 -21.38 -1.84 23.12
N PRO A 604 -20.48 -2.81 22.81
CA PRO A 604 -19.31 -2.56 21.98
C PRO A 604 -19.63 -2.08 20.58
N THR A 605 -18.89 -1.08 20.09
CA THR A 605 -19.08 -0.51 18.74
C THR A 605 -18.49 -1.41 17.67
N LEU A 606 -19.33 -1.89 16.73
CA LEU A 606 -18.94 -2.71 15.58
C LEU A 606 -18.87 -1.89 14.31
N GLN A 607 -17.65 -1.73 13.77
CA GLN A 607 -17.43 -0.91 12.59
C GLN A 607 -16.97 -1.74 11.38
N PRO A 608 -17.80 -1.89 10.31
CA PRO A 608 -17.35 -2.57 9.10
C PRO A 608 -16.45 -1.68 8.26
N VAL A 609 -15.34 -2.24 7.81
CA VAL A 609 -14.36 -1.63 6.89
C VAL A 609 -14.33 -2.44 5.61
N PHE A 610 -14.87 -1.87 4.51
CA PHE A 610 -14.90 -2.58 3.24
C PHE A 610 -13.64 -2.34 2.43
N VAL A 611 -13.02 -3.42 1.97
CA VAL A 611 -11.74 -3.41 1.27
C VAL A 611 -11.91 -3.93 -0.16
N SER A 612 -11.34 -3.20 -1.13
CA SER A 612 -11.28 -3.61 -2.54
C SER A 612 -9.84 -3.75 -2.98
N LYS A 613 -9.54 -4.76 -3.78
CA LYS A 613 -8.20 -4.98 -4.33
C LYS A 613 -7.93 -3.96 -5.44
N LYS A 614 -6.81 -3.24 -5.34
CA LYS A 614 -6.40 -2.20 -6.29
C LYS A 614 -5.65 -2.81 -7.47
N LEU A 615 -5.74 -2.19 -8.67
CA LEU A 615 -4.99 -2.60 -9.86
C LEU A 615 -3.49 -2.72 -9.59
N GLY A 616 -2.91 -1.77 -8.86
CA GLY A 616 -1.50 -1.79 -8.53
C GLY A 616 -1.06 -3.02 -7.72
N GLN A 617 -1.96 -3.68 -6.98
CA GLN A 617 -1.64 -4.94 -6.29
C GLN A 617 -1.53 -6.13 -7.27
N ASP A 618 -2.25 -6.05 -8.38
CA ASP A 618 -2.22 -7.06 -9.44
C ASP A 618 -1.06 -6.88 -10.41
N LEU A 619 -0.64 -5.63 -10.66
CA LEU A 619 0.35 -5.24 -11.66
C LEU A 619 1.76 -5.03 -11.09
N ARG A 620 1.94 -5.13 -9.76
CA ARG A 620 3.27 -5.01 -9.15
C ARG A 620 4.22 -6.06 -9.72
N PRO A 621 5.47 -5.65 -10.04
CA PRO A 621 6.51 -6.61 -10.39
C PRO A 621 6.65 -7.67 -9.30
N LYS A 622 6.67 -8.93 -9.71
CA LYS A 622 6.83 -10.07 -8.80
C LYS A 622 8.20 -10.67 -9.04
N GLU A 623 9.04 -10.62 -8.04
CA GLU A 623 10.29 -11.35 -8.02
C GLU A 623 10.07 -12.71 -7.34
N ILE A 624 10.60 -13.78 -7.93
CA ILE A 624 10.55 -15.11 -7.35
C ILE A 624 11.52 -15.14 -6.18
N LYS A 625 11.00 -15.33 -4.99
CA LYS A 625 11.80 -15.45 -3.76
C LYS A 625 12.04 -16.90 -3.41
N PRO A 626 13.19 -17.24 -2.77
CA PRO A 626 13.46 -18.60 -2.33
C PRO A 626 12.33 -19.15 -1.45
N SER A 627 11.89 -20.40 -1.72
CA SER A 627 10.75 -21.00 -1.02
C SER A 627 10.98 -21.08 0.49
N ILE A 628 12.22 -21.31 0.91
CA ILE A 628 12.65 -21.41 2.30
C ILE A 628 12.30 -20.17 3.15
N VAL A 629 12.33 -18.97 2.56
CA VAL A 629 12.01 -17.71 3.25
C VAL A 629 10.71 -17.06 2.77
N ASN A 630 10.00 -17.67 1.83
CA ASN A 630 8.77 -17.09 1.27
C ASN A 630 7.49 -17.79 1.75
N LYS A 631 7.61 -19.05 2.21
CA LYS A 631 6.49 -19.84 2.76
C LYS A 631 6.49 -19.73 4.29
N GLN A 632 6.06 -18.59 4.81
CA GLN A 632 5.91 -18.34 6.24
C GLN A 632 4.51 -17.82 6.56
N CYS A 633 4.07 -18.03 7.80
CA CYS A 633 2.75 -17.63 8.29
C CYS A 633 1.63 -18.11 7.34
N VAL A 634 1.50 -19.43 7.19
CA VAL A 634 0.65 -20.06 6.17
C VAL A 634 -0.25 -21.14 6.77
N VAL A 635 -1.42 -21.30 6.15
CA VAL A 635 -2.24 -22.52 6.23
C VAL A 635 -1.93 -23.34 5.00
N TYR A 636 -1.65 -24.63 5.20
CA TYR A 636 -1.25 -25.56 4.13
C TYR A 636 -2.08 -26.84 4.17
N GLN A 637 -2.16 -27.52 3.04
CA GLN A 637 -2.68 -28.86 2.90
C GLN A 637 -1.51 -29.79 2.55
N PHE A 638 -1.42 -30.88 3.28
CA PHE A 638 -0.63 -32.03 2.91
C PHE A 638 -1.53 -33.01 2.14
N SER A 639 -1.02 -33.60 1.07
CA SER A 639 -1.66 -34.68 0.33
C SER A 639 -0.62 -35.78 0.09
N CYS A 640 -0.96 -37.01 0.49
CA CYS A 640 -0.10 -38.14 0.23
C CYS A 640 -0.02 -38.43 -1.28
N ASP A 641 1.16 -38.73 -1.79
CA ASP A 641 1.39 -39.08 -3.18
C ASP A 641 1.21 -40.58 -3.46
N LEU A 642 0.94 -41.37 -2.42
CA LEU A 642 0.76 -42.85 -2.50
C LEU A 642 -0.68 -43.29 -2.23
N CYS A 643 -1.51 -42.43 -1.61
CA CYS A 643 -2.93 -42.71 -1.30
C CYS A 643 -3.70 -41.38 -1.11
N ASP A 644 -5.02 -41.49 -0.84
CA ASP A 644 -5.93 -40.35 -0.71
C ASP A 644 -5.87 -39.65 0.69
N ALA A 645 -4.81 -39.91 1.49
CA ALA A 645 -4.67 -39.29 2.80
C ALA A 645 -4.29 -37.82 2.69
N ASP A 646 -5.02 -36.97 3.39
CA ASP A 646 -4.78 -35.55 3.43
C ASP A 646 -4.87 -34.96 4.84
N TYR A 647 -4.19 -33.82 5.04
CA TYR A 647 -4.13 -33.11 6.30
C TYR A 647 -4.09 -31.60 6.06
N VAL A 648 -4.80 -30.82 6.85
CA VAL A 648 -4.72 -29.36 6.88
C VAL A 648 -4.05 -28.91 8.18
N GLY A 649 -3.06 -28.03 8.06
CA GLY A 649 -2.36 -27.47 9.20
C GLY A 649 -1.89 -26.04 8.99
N TYR A 650 -1.40 -25.42 10.03
CA TYR A 650 -0.81 -24.08 9.96
C TYR A 650 0.61 -24.04 10.52
N THR A 651 1.31 -22.98 10.15
CA THR A 651 2.53 -22.55 10.83
C THR A 651 2.62 -21.03 10.86
N ALA A 652 2.99 -20.48 12.02
CA ALA A 652 3.36 -19.06 12.13
C ALA A 652 4.84 -18.83 11.78
N ARG A 653 5.65 -19.89 11.70
CA ARG A 653 7.08 -19.89 11.33
C ARG A 653 7.25 -20.21 9.84
N HIS A 654 8.48 -20.47 9.40
CA HIS A 654 8.76 -20.95 8.05
C HIS A 654 8.26 -22.39 7.84
N LEU A 655 7.63 -22.65 6.69
CA LEU A 655 6.97 -23.94 6.41
C LEU A 655 7.93 -25.13 6.46
N HIS A 656 9.19 -24.98 5.99
CA HIS A 656 10.18 -26.06 6.04
C HIS A 656 10.47 -26.56 7.45
N GLN A 657 10.42 -25.67 8.46
CA GLN A 657 10.58 -26.06 9.87
C GLN A 657 9.41 -26.95 10.33
N ARG A 658 8.19 -26.55 9.96
CA ARG A 658 6.99 -27.33 10.29
C ARG A 658 6.94 -28.68 9.57
N ILE A 659 7.38 -28.75 8.31
CA ILE A 659 7.48 -29.99 7.55
C ILE A 659 8.43 -30.97 8.25
N ALA A 660 9.57 -30.50 8.77
CA ALA A 660 10.51 -31.35 9.51
C ALA A 660 9.88 -31.95 10.79
N GLU A 661 9.01 -31.19 11.49
CA GLU A 661 8.30 -31.64 12.69
C GLU A 661 7.24 -32.69 12.39
N HIS A 662 6.69 -32.70 11.16
CA HIS A 662 5.64 -33.65 10.75
C HIS A 662 6.07 -35.12 10.72
N LYS A 663 7.36 -35.41 10.79
CA LYS A 663 7.86 -36.79 10.97
C LYS A 663 7.31 -37.43 12.23
N ASN A 664 7.03 -36.62 13.28
CA ASN A 664 6.54 -37.09 14.60
C ASN A 664 5.05 -36.76 14.82
N SER A 665 4.30 -36.41 13.76
CA SER A 665 2.89 -36.07 13.81
C SER A 665 1.99 -37.14 13.20
N ALA A 666 0.68 -36.85 13.06
CA ALA A 666 -0.27 -37.68 12.34
C ALA A 666 0.20 -38.07 10.92
N ILE A 667 0.87 -37.14 10.22
CA ILE A 667 1.43 -37.41 8.87
C ILE A 667 2.56 -38.44 8.94
N GLY A 668 3.48 -38.33 9.90
CA GLY A 668 4.57 -39.29 10.06
C GLY A 668 4.06 -40.67 10.48
N ARG A 669 3.07 -40.75 11.38
CA ARG A 669 2.37 -42.00 11.75
C ARG A 669 1.69 -42.63 10.54
N HIS A 670 0.96 -41.85 9.73
CA HIS A 670 0.34 -42.33 8.50
C HIS A 670 1.36 -42.98 7.56
N PHE A 671 2.52 -42.35 7.32
CA PHE A 671 3.56 -42.95 6.46
C PHE A 671 4.13 -44.23 7.06
N LEU A 672 4.27 -44.35 8.39
CA LEU A 672 4.75 -45.55 9.03
C LEU A 672 3.71 -46.69 8.93
N GLU A 673 2.46 -46.40 9.29
CA GLU A 673 1.37 -47.39 9.37
C GLU A 673 0.89 -47.83 7.98
N ALA A 674 0.69 -46.90 7.02
CA ALA A 674 0.14 -47.20 5.69
C ALA A 674 1.20 -47.57 4.67
N HIS A 675 2.46 -47.09 4.81
CA HIS A 675 3.51 -47.25 3.79
C HIS A 675 4.83 -47.80 4.35
N GLY A 676 4.87 -48.16 5.65
CA GLY A 676 6.03 -48.79 6.27
C GLY A 676 7.30 -47.96 6.43
N ASN A 677 7.28 -46.67 6.01
CA ASN A 677 8.48 -45.80 6.00
C ASN A 677 8.15 -44.34 6.21
N ASN A 678 8.63 -43.74 7.30
CA ASN A 678 8.42 -42.32 7.60
C ASN A 678 9.38 -41.34 6.88
N ASN A 679 10.35 -41.82 6.08
CA ASN A 679 11.26 -40.99 5.31
C ASN A 679 10.68 -40.55 3.93
N LEU A 680 9.44 -40.90 3.64
CA LEU A 680 8.73 -40.55 2.40
C LEU A 680 8.22 -39.09 2.37
N LEU A 681 8.34 -38.38 3.49
CA LEU A 681 7.91 -36.97 3.62
C LEU A 681 8.73 -36.03 2.73
N ARG A 682 8.07 -35.33 1.81
CA ARG A 682 8.67 -34.38 0.87
C ARG A 682 7.94 -33.04 0.88
N GLU A 683 8.65 -31.94 0.59
CA GLU A 683 8.06 -30.58 0.52
C GLU A 683 7.01 -30.46 -0.61
N SER A 684 7.15 -31.23 -1.68
CA SER A 684 6.21 -31.26 -2.82
C SER A 684 4.80 -31.71 -2.46
N GLN A 685 4.64 -32.46 -1.37
CA GLN A 685 3.35 -32.93 -0.85
C GLN A 685 2.56 -31.84 -0.09
N PHE A 686 3.18 -30.66 0.11
CA PHE A 686 2.58 -29.54 0.85
C PHE A 686 2.21 -28.40 -0.07
N THR A 687 0.92 -28.08 -0.13
CA THR A 687 0.37 -26.95 -0.90
C THR A 687 -0.07 -25.84 0.05
N VAL A 688 0.34 -24.61 -0.21
CA VAL A 688 -0.09 -23.44 0.58
C VAL A 688 -1.51 -23.07 0.17
N LEU A 689 -2.48 -23.21 1.09
CA LEU A 689 -3.87 -22.80 0.90
C LEU A 689 -4.04 -21.29 1.08
N ARG A 690 -3.37 -20.73 2.10
CA ARG A 690 -3.47 -19.32 2.45
C ARG A 690 -2.20 -18.81 3.10
N LYS A 691 -1.79 -17.59 2.72
CA LYS A 691 -0.79 -16.81 3.44
C LYS A 691 -1.51 -15.85 4.39
N CYS A 692 -1.16 -15.87 5.66
CA CYS A 692 -1.79 -15.13 6.74
C CYS A 692 -0.92 -13.96 7.20
N GLN A 693 -1.48 -13.07 8.03
CA GLN A 693 -0.77 -11.91 8.59
C GLN A 693 -0.28 -12.15 10.02
N SER A 694 -0.92 -13.05 10.75
CA SER A 694 -0.61 -13.35 12.15
C SER A 694 -0.88 -14.82 12.48
N LYS A 695 -0.38 -15.28 13.65
CA LYS A 695 -0.70 -16.60 14.18
C LYS A 695 -2.21 -16.82 14.36
N PHE A 696 -2.92 -15.81 14.87
CA PHE A 696 -4.36 -15.89 15.05
C PHE A 696 -5.11 -16.00 13.71
N ASP A 697 -4.67 -15.26 12.68
CA ASP A 697 -5.18 -15.44 11.32
C ASP A 697 -5.01 -16.89 10.83
N CYS A 698 -3.83 -17.49 11.06
CA CYS A 698 -3.58 -18.87 10.67
C CYS A 698 -4.56 -19.83 11.36
N LEU A 699 -4.76 -19.70 12.67
CA LEU A 699 -5.66 -20.55 13.45
C LEU A 699 -7.10 -20.49 12.93
N VAL A 700 -7.61 -19.28 12.67
CA VAL A 700 -8.98 -19.10 12.17
C VAL A 700 -9.13 -19.70 10.77
N PHE A 701 -8.18 -19.46 9.87
CA PHE A 701 -8.24 -20.03 8.52
C PHE A 701 -8.04 -21.56 8.52
N GLU A 702 -7.14 -22.10 9.32
CA GLU A 702 -6.95 -23.55 9.48
C GLU A 702 -8.27 -24.23 9.85
N MET A 703 -8.90 -23.78 10.93
CA MET A 703 -10.19 -24.28 11.40
C MET A 703 -11.26 -24.26 10.28
N LEU A 704 -11.38 -23.15 9.56
CA LEU A 704 -12.34 -23.02 8.46
C LEU A 704 -12.00 -23.91 7.25
N PHE A 705 -10.73 -24.13 6.95
CA PHE A 705 -10.30 -25.04 5.90
C PHE A 705 -10.50 -26.50 6.30
N ILE A 706 -10.22 -26.90 7.54
CA ILE A 706 -10.52 -28.23 8.08
C ILE A 706 -12.01 -28.54 7.90
N LYS A 707 -12.89 -27.61 8.34
CA LYS A 707 -14.34 -27.75 8.18
C LYS A 707 -14.77 -27.88 6.72
N LYS A 708 -14.14 -27.12 5.81
CA LYS A 708 -14.48 -27.11 4.39
C LYS A 708 -14.00 -28.36 3.65
N LEU A 709 -12.77 -28.79 3.92
CA LEU A 709 -12.09 -29.85 3.18
C LEU A 709 -12.28 -31.24 3.80
N LYS A 710 -12.56 -31.28 5.13
CA LYS A 710 -12.77 -32.51 5.93
C LYS A 710 -11.63 -33.54 5.75
N PRO A 711 -10.36 -33.11 5.97
CA PRO A 711 -9.21 -33.98 5.76
C PRO A 711 -9.23 -35.17 6.73
N ASN A 712 -8.80 -36.36 6.23
CA ASN A 712 -8.94 -37.61 6.95
C ASN A 712 -7.89 -37.82 8.05
N LEU A 713 -6.73 -37.12 8.01
CA LEU A 713 -5.69 -37.22 9.03
C LEU A 713 -5.81 -36.18 10.18
N ASN A 714 -6.76 -35.25 10.12
CA ASN A 714 -6.96 -34.28 11.18
C ASN A 714 -7.77 -34.90 12.32
N ILE A 715 -7.08 -35.33 13.35
CA ILE A 715 -7.70 -35.68 14.64
C ILE A 715 -7.74 -34.40 15.48
N GLN A 716 -8.92 -33.79 15.59
CA GLN A 716 -9.08 -32.48 16.22
C GLN A 716 -8.91 -32.52 17.73
N THR A 717 -7.74 -32.14 18.22
CA THR A 717 -7.59 -31.75 19.63
C THR A 717 -6.92 -30.39 19.83
N ASP A 718 -6.19 -29.89 18.84
CA ASP A 718 -5.23 -28.76 19.04
C ASP A 718 -5.56 -27.44 18.32
N SER A 719 -6.63 -27.36 17.53
CA SER A 719 -7.04 -26.11 16.88
C SER A 719 -8.11 -25.38 17.67
N ILE A 720 -8.19 -24.04 17.51
CA ILE A 720 -9.29 -23.27 18.09
C ILE A 720 -10.63 -23.79 17.55
N ARG A 721 -11.65 -23.86 18.42
CA ARG A 721 -13.00 -24.21 17.99
C ARG A 721 -13.66 -23.02 17.31
N ALA A 722 -14.43 -23.27 16.25
CA ALA A 722 -15.29 -22.27 15.66
C ALA A 722 -16.33 -21.81 16.68
N LYS A 723 -16.57 -20.51 16.76
CA LYS A 723 -17.58 -19.93 17.64
C LYS A 723 -18.84 -19.49 16.87
N LEU A 724 -18.67 -19.04 15.62
CA LEU A 724 -19.77 -18.63 14.75
C LEU A 724 -20.13 -19.70 13.72
N PHE A 725 -19.15 -20.32 13.11
CA PHE A 725 -19.35 -21.28 12.03
C PHE A 725 -19.07 -22.70 12.51
N VAL A 726 -19.76 -23.12 13.57
CA VAL A 726 -19.69 -24.48 14.15
C VAL A 726 -20.25 -25.53 13.19
#